data_8808ed0c6f7b8caaa1f65be78faa14f7
#
_entry.id   8808ed0c6f7b8caaa1f65be78faa14f7
#
_cell.length_a   1.000
_cell.length_b   1.000
_cell.length_c   1.000
_cell.angle_alpha   90.00
_cell.angle_beta   90.00
_cell.angle_gamma   90.00
#
_symmetry.space_group_name_H-M   'P 1'
#
loop_
_entity.id
_entity.type
_entity.pdbx_description
1 polymer ?
#
loop_
_entity_poly.entity_id
_entity_poly.type
_entity_poly.pdbx_seq_one_letter_code
_entity_poly.pdbx_strand_id
1 'polypeptide(L)'
;MSSYIPVIGLEIHAELLTKSKVFCTCSAEFGGDPNSRCCPVCTGMPGTLPVINQTAVEYAVKAGFALGCDINKFSVFDRKNYFYPDLPKAYQISQLERPLCINGIVPIEVNGKKKNIRVNRIHLEEDAGKLVHDDFNAVSLADYNRCGVPLIEIVTEPDISSAEEAKAFFEKVSLLLQYAGVCDCKMEQGSLRCDVNVSIMKPGDKEFGTRTECKNLNSLKSIGRAIEYEIKRQSRLLDMGKRVIQETRRYNDNRGETTSMRTKEDAHDYRYFPEPDILQVNFTDEMLDNIKSSLPEMPHKRLDRYTEQYGLSEVDAKILVNQKTVSDFYDLAVGAYNNPKSIANFVIVEFLRRVNLGEVTMESLPFTADAFAKLVEMADAEKVSKNDAKAILREMIASGKSPEQIADEKGMLIVNDMSRAAETIEEILSANKQAVEQYVSGEIKVFGFLMGQCSKKLKGVCTPKAIKELLEKKLKSLSDKPVSNQSDNNNDKSEEDIKIGLKAYENPKAYKPSSSNNIMQISPDKLKKEFELSDALSNIGKDITIDCCVYKIRNMSEFSFIVVRTGRYLLQTIYSGENCTDSIDGLKEGFFVNITGTVTENEKGYNGIEIILKSISLISNPAEEYPLHVPNRRLGCTLDINLNNRSVALRNAYERAIFKLQEGVCNGFREFMLKENFTEIHTPKICLLYTSDAADDK
;
A
#
# COMPACT_ATOMS: atom_id res chain seq x y z
N MET A 1 -12.03 16.57 -21.95
CA MET A 1 -12.43 16.97 -20.59
C MET A 1 -13.95 16.97 -20.56
N SER A 2 -14.59 16.47 -19.53
CA SER A 2 -16.05 16.48 -19.40
C SER A 2 -16.56 17.93 -19.44
N SER A 3 -17.60 18.20 -20.23
CA SER A 3 -18.25 19.51 -20.26
C SER A 3 -19.13 19.76 -19.03
N TYR A 4 -19.15 18.84 -18.07
CA TYR A 4 -19.98 18.89 -16.87
C TYR A 4 -19.12 18.94 -15.60
N ILE A 5 -19.66 19.60 -14.58
CA ILE A 5 -19.11 19.70 -13.23
C ILE A 5 -19.82 18.66 -12.37
N PRO A 6 -19.09 17.69 -11.76
CA PRO A 6 -19.68 16.77 -10.81
C PRO A 6 -20.03 17.48 -9.49
N VAL A 7 -21.16 17.08 -8.90
CA VAL A 7 -21.67 17.53 -7.61
C VAL A 7 -22.00 16.30 -6.80
N ILE A 8 -21.21 16.07 -5.74
CA ILE A 8 -21.18 14.82 -5.00
C ILE A 8 -21.40 15.09 -3.51
N GLY A 9 -22.27 14.31 -2.89
CA GLY A 9 -22.45 14.22 -1.45
C GLY A 9 -22.23 12.80 -0.96
N LEU A 10 -21.71 12.66 0.25
CA LEU A 10 -21.50 11.37 0.91
C LEU A 10 -22.43 11.23 2.11
N GLU A 11 -22.88 10.00 2.32
CA GLU A 11 -23.63 9.55 3.48
C GLU A 11 -22.82 8.40 4.10
N ILE A 12 -22.24 8.66 5.27
CA ILE A 12 -21.30 7.73 5.91
C ILE A 12 -21.95 7.23 7.20
N HIS A 13 -22.05 5.90 7.32
CA HIS A 13 -22.57 5.24 8.51
C HIS A 13 -21.42 4.63 9.30
N ALA A 14 -21.34 4.92 10.59
CA ALA A 14 -20.29 4.40 11.46
C ALA A 14 -20.90 3.77 12.73
N GLU A 15 -20.64 2.47 12.94
CA GLU A 15 -21.03 1.77 14.17
C GLU A 15 -20.14 2.26 15.33
N LEU A 16 -20.75 2.59 16.46
CA LEU A 16 -20.04 3.09 17.62
C LEU A 16 -19.50 1.95 18.51
N LEU A 17 -18.29 2.09 19.01
CA LEU A 17 -17.58 1.12 19.87
C LEU A 17 -18.15 1.06 21.30
N THR A 18 -19.46 0.96 21.45
CA THR A 18 -20.11 0.77 22.74
C THR A 18 -20.14 -0.70 23.13
N LYS A 19 -20.16 -1.00 24.42
CA LYS A 19 -20.28 -2.38 24.90
C LYS A 19 -21.70 -2.94 24.72
N SER A 20 -22.70 -2.09 24.77
CA SER A 20 -24.10 -2.46 24.62
C SER A 20 -24.79 -1.68 23.51
N LYS A 21 -25.90 -2.22 23.05
CA LYS A 21 -26.74 -1.61 22.00
C LYS A 21 -27.31 -0.25 22.44
N VAL A 22 -27.86 0.51 21.46
CA VAL A 22 -28.28 1.91 21.69
C VAL A 22 -29.45 2.03 22.62
N PHE A 23 -30.39 1.04 22.64
CA PHE A 23 -31.61 1.12 23.41
C PHE A 23 -31.85 -0.08 24.36
N CYS A 24 -30.85 -0.99 24.50
CA CYS A 24 -30.94 -2.13 25.41
C CYS A 24 -29.52 -2.55 25.89
N THR A 25 -29.44 -3.53 26.79
CA THR A 25 -28.22 -4.02 27.39
C THR A 25 -27.53 -5.17 26.62
N CYS A 26 -28.08 -5.61 25.47
CA CYS A 26 -27.43 -6.63 24.66
C CYS A 26 -26.06 -6.19 24.18
N SER A 27 -25.13 -7.14 24.01
CA SER A 27 -23.80 -6.85 23.46
C SER A 27 -23.90 -6.24 22.06
N ALA A 28 -23.12 -5.19 21.82
CA ALA A 28 -22.93 -4.57 20.51
C ALA A 28 -21.73 -5.15 19.74
N GLU A 29 -21.02 -6.13 20.32
CA GLU A 29 -19.84 -6.73 19.75
C GLU A 29 -20.13 -7.48 18.44
N PHE A 30 -19.25 -7.35 17.45
CA PHE A 30 -19.38 -8.03 16.17
C PHE A 30 -19.27 -9.56 16.30
N GLY A 31 -20.05 -10.31 15.50
CA GLY A 31 -20.00 -11.76 15.44
C GLY A 31 -20.93 -12.44 16.47
N GLY A 32 -20.63 -13.68 16.83
CA GLY A 32 -21.47 -14.55 17.65
C GLY A 32 -22.44 -15.40 16.82
N ASP A 33 -23.04 -16.41 17.46
CA ASP A 33 -24.04 -17.25 16.80
C ASP A 33 -25.26 -16.41 16.42
N PRO A 34 -25.91 -16.68 15.27
CA PRO A 34 -27.08 -15.92 14.84
C PRO A 34 -28.17 -15.82 15.92
N ASN A 35 -28.69 -14.63 16.12
CA ASN A 35 -29.74 -14.32 17.11
C ASN A 35 -29.37 -14.61 18.59
N SER A 36 -28.08 -14.74 18.92
CA SER A 36 -27.62 -14.95 20.29
C SER A 36 -27.50 -13.67 21.11
N ARG A 37 -27.42 -12.51 20.44
CA ARG A 37 -27.24 -11.18 21.05
C ARG A 37 -28.43 -10.27 20.83
N CYS A 38 -29.65 -10.79 21.07
CA CYS A 38 -30.89 -10.03 20.95
C CYS A 38 -31.81 -10.29 22.13
N CYS A 39 -32.65 -9.31 22.46
CA CYS A 39 -33.62 -9.36 23.54
C CYS A 39 -34.98 -8.81 23.05
N PRO A 40 -36.06 -8.94 23.84
CA PRO A 40 -37.35 -8.40 23.47
C PRO A 40 -37.37 -6.92 23.06
N VAL A 41 -36.48 -6.09 23.63
CA VAL A 41 -36.41 -4.66 23.29
C VAL A 41 -35.86 -4.45 21.88
N CYS A 42 -34.69 -4.99 21.56
CA CYS A 42 -34.07 -4.77 20.22
C CYS A 42 -34.83 -5.56 19.12
N THR A 43 -35.58 -6.58 19.44
CA THR A 43 -36.48 -7.28 18.51
C THR A 43 -37.89 -6.71 18.45
N GLY A 44 -38.18 -5.65 19.21
CA GLY A 44 -39.44 -4.91 19.12
C GLY A 44 -40.69 -5.69 19.62
N MET A 45 -40.51 -6.53 20.61
CA MET A 45 -41.64 -7.28 21.18
C MET A 45 -42.64 -6.34 21.87
N PRO A 46 -43.95 -6.63 21.79
CA PRO A 46 -44.98 -5.78 22.39
C PRO A 46 -44.75 -5.54 23.89
N GLY A 47 -44.93 -4.28 24.32
CA GLY A 47 -44.79 -3.86 25.72
C GLY A 47 -43.35 -3.55 26.17
N THR A 48 -42.35 -3.66 25.31
CA THR A 48 -40.96 -3.26 25.62
C THR A 48 -40.74 -1.78 25.34
N LEU A 49 -39.92 -1.15 26.18
CA LEU A 49 -39.57 0.27 26.04
C LEU A 49 -38.06 0.41 25.82
N PRO A 50 -37.60 1.27 24.90
CA PRO A 50 -36.21 1.60 24.66
C PRO A 50 -35.64 2.45 25.82
N VAL A 51 -34.37 2.21 26.18
CA VAL A 51 -33.62 3.06 27.12
C VAL A 51 -32.31 3.46 26.47
N ILE A 52 -32.10 4.77 26.31
CA ILE A 52 -30.93 5.29 25.57
C ILE A 52 -29.61 4.97 26.27
N ASN A 53 -28.63 4.54 25.49
CA ASN A 53 -27.27 4.33 25.93
C ASN A 53 -26.53 5.68 25.97
N GLN A 54 -26.20 6.17 27.16
CA GLN A 54 -25.49 7.42 27.35
C GLN A 54 -24.12 7.42 26.63
N THR A 55 -23.38 6.33 26.65
CA THR A 55 -22.07 6.22 25.97
C THR A 55 -22.22 6.40 24.46
N ALA A 56 -23.32 5.91 23.86
CA ALA A 56 -23.57 6.11 22.43
C ALA A 56 -23.79 7.59 22.11
N VAL A 57 -24.54 8.31 22.96
CA VAL A 57 -24.74 9.76 22.83
C VAL A 57 -23.40 10.52 22.97
N GLU A 58 -22.61 10.19 23.99
CA GLU A 58 -21.29 10.81 24.20
C GLU A 58 -20.35 10.55 23.01
N TYR A 59 -20.36 9.35 22.44
CA TYR A 59 -19.55 9.01 21.27
C TYR A 59 -20.01 9.75 20.00
N ALA A 60 -21.30 9.91 19.81
CA ALA A 60 -21.84 10.72 18.72
C ALA A 60 -21.42 12.20 18.84
N VAL A 61 -21.45 12.76 20.06
CA VAL A 61 -20.96 14.12 20.32
C VAL A 61 -19.44 14.24 20.12
N LYS A 62 -18.66 13.23 20.55
CA LYS A 62 -17.20 13.19 20.28
C LYS A 62 -16.93 13.17 18.77
N ALA A 63 -17.70 12.38 18.00
CA ALA A 63 -17.60 12.39 16.54
C ALA A 63 -17.92 13.78 15.98
N GLY A 64 -18.95 14.45 16.49
CA GLY A 64 -19.28 15.83 16.13
C GLY A 64 -18.12 16.79 16.36
N PHE A 65 -17.53 16.80 17.55
CA PHE A 65 -16.37 17.64 17.84
C PHE A 65 -15.17 17.29 16.94
N ALA A 66 -14.92 16.01 16.66
CA ALA A 66 -13.83 15.59 15.81
C ALA A 66 -14.00 16.05 14.35
N LEU A 67 -15.22 16.17 13.87
CA LEU A 67 -15.56 16.67 12.53
C LEU A 67 -15.87 18.18 12.50
N GLY A 68 -15.62 18.90 13.59
CA GLY A 68 -15.81 20.35 13.67
C GLY A 68 -17.26 20.81 13.62
N CYS A 69 -18.19 19.98 14.14
CA CYS A 69 -19.61 20.31 14.18
C CYS A 69 -19.98 21.15 15.40
N ASP A 70 -21.07 21.92 15.27
CA ASP A 70 -21.81 22.49 16.37
C ASP A 70 -22.68 21.38 16.99
N ILE A 71 -22.79 21.37 18.33
CA ILE A 71 -23.61 20.40 19.05
C ILE A 71 -24.94 21.03 19.45
N ASN A 72 -26.05 20.43 19.06
CA ASN A 72 -27.37 20.84 19.49
C ASN A 72 -27.57 20.54 20.97
N LYS A 73 -27.76 21.60 21.79
CA LYS A 73 -28.01 21.43 23.23
C LYS A 73 -29.32 20.74 23.55
N PHE A 74 -30.24 20.72 22.61
CA PHE A 74 -31.51 20.07 22.68
C PHE A 74 -31.71 19.19 21.45
N SER A 75 -31.83 17.88 21.64
CA SER A 75 -31.97 16.90 20.57
C SER A 75 -33.07 15.92 20.86
N VAL A 76 -33.79 15.47 19.83
CA VAL A 76 -34.90 14.53 19.92
C VAL A 76 -34.72 13.36 18.97
N PHE A 77 -35.38 12.23 19.27
CA PHE A 77 -35.44 11.10 18.38
C PHE A 77 -36.76 11.06 17.65
N ASP A 78 -36.72 10.50 16.45
CA ASP A 78 -37.86 10.31 15.56
C ASP A 78 -37.97 8.86 15.14
N ARG A 79 -39.16 8.38 14.82
CA ARG A 79 -39.41 7.09 14.19
C ARG A 79 -39.42 7.24 12.68
N LYS A 80 -38.47 6.56 12.00
CA LYS A 80 -38.41 6.40 10.55
C LYS A 80 -39.10 5.10 10.18
N ASN A 81 -40.32 5.17 9.66
CA ASN A 81 -41.17 4.00 9.44
C ASN A 81 -40.93 3.39 8.06
N TYR A 82 -40.51 2.13 8.03
CA TYR A 82 -40.43 1.31 6.83
C TYR A 82 -40.39 -0.17 7.20
N PHE A 83 -40.81 -1.02 6.26
CA PHE A 83 -40.99 -2.45 6.51
C PHE A 83 -39.91 -3.22 5.79
N TYR A 84 -39.07 -3.88 6.56
CA TYR A 84 -38.01 -4.77 6.05
C TYR A 84 -37.83 -5.94 7.02
N PRO A 85 -37.50 -7.17 6.55
CA PRO A 85 -37.40 -8.33 7.45
C PRO A 85 -36.30 -8.21 8.50
N ASP A 86 -35.23 -7.42 8.24
CA ASP A 86 -34.15 -7.13 9.17
C ASP A 86 -34.45 -5.96 10.13
N LEU A 87 -35.64 -5.38 10.02
CA LEU A 87 -36.10 -4.31 10.91
C LEU A 87 -37.32 -4.79 11.71
N PRO A 88 -37.12 -5.51 12.84
CA PRO A 88 -38.20 -6.23 13.53
C PRO A 88 -39.29 -5.34 14.14
N LYS A 89 -38.95 -4.08 14.43
CA LYS A 89 -39.92 -3.08 14.93
C LYS A 89 -40.78 -2.44 13.83
N ALA A 90 -40.46 -2.67 12.55
CA ALA A 90 -41.03 -2.00 11.40
C ALA A 90 -40.79 -0.47 11.37
N TYR A 91 -39.95 0.03 12.23
CA TYR A 91 -39.42 1.38 12.22
C TYR A 91 -37.99 1.39 12.77
N GLN A 92 -37.21 2.42 12.41
CA GLN A 92 -35.88 2.70 12.94
C GLN A 92 -35.97 3.97 13.79
N ILE A 93 -35.41 3.92 15.00
CA ILE A 93 -35.25 5.13 15.81
C ILE A 93 -34.01 5.88 15.28
N SER A 94 -34.22 7.13 14.87
CA SER A 94 -33.24 7.98 14.22
C SER A 94 -33.46 9.45 14.66
N GLN A 95 -32.89 10.43 13.96
CA GLN A 95 -33.09 11.85 14.25
C GLN A 95 -33.24 12.62 12.92
N LEU A 96 -34.31 13.36 12.73
CA LEU A 96 -34.54 14.15 11.53
C LEU A 96 -34.46 15.65 11.80
N GLU A 97 -35.35 16.19 12.64
CA GLU A 97 -35.46 17.64 12.81
C GLU A 97 -34.41 18.24 13.72
N ARG A 98 -33.96 17.52 14.75
CA ARG A 98 -33.01 17.99 15.75
C ARG A 98 -31.91 16.95 15.97
N PRO A 99 -31.06 16.74 14.98
CA PRO A 99 -29.91 15.84 15.09
C PRO A 99 -28.92 16.32 16.15
N LEU A 100 -28.11 15.44 16.69
CA LEU A 100 -27.12 15.78 17.72
C LEU A 100 -26.11 16.82 17.24
N CYS A 101 -25.60 16.73 16.00
CA CYS A 101 -24.55 17.60 15.49
C CYS A 101 -24.92 18.18 14.13
N ILE A 102 -24.51 19.43 13.88
CA ILE A 102 -24.77 20.18 12.65
C ILE A 102 -23.55 21.01 12.24
N ASN A 103 -23.54 21.51 10.99
CA ASN A 103 -22.58 22.52 10.51
C ASN A 103 -21.10 22.16 10.65
N GLY A 104 -20.75 20.89 10.46
CA GLY A 104 -19.35 20.46 10.54
C GLY A 104 -18.52 20.95 9.35
N ILE A 105 -17.21 21.03 9.54
CA ILE A 105 -16.24 21.39 8.49
C ILE A 105 -15.02 20.49 8.60
N VAL A 106 -14.78 19.68 7.55
CA VAL A 106 -13.62 18.78 7.47
C VAL A 106 -12.71 19.20 6.33
N PRO A 107 -11.47 19.67 6.63
CA PRO A 107 -10.50 20.01 5.60
C PRO A 107 -9.88 18.74 4.98
N ILE A 108 -9.84 18.70 3.66
CA ILE A 108 -9.14 17.68 2.86
C ILE A 108 -8.03 18.33 2.03
N GLU A 109 -7.07 17.53 1.60
CA GLU A 109 -6.00 17.95 0.69
C GLU A 109 -5.89 16.94 -0.45
N VAL A 110 -6.06 17.42 -1.70
CA VAL A 110 -5.93 16.59 -2.91
C VAL A 110 -5.03 17.31 -3.90
N ASN A 111 -3.97 16.64 -4.35
CA ASN A 111 -2.99 17.21 -5.29
C ASN A 111 -2.41 18.59 -4.82
N GLY A 112 -2.14 18.73 -3.52
CA GLY A 112 -1.62 19.96 -2.91
C GLY A 112 -2.64 21.09 -2.77
N LYS A 113 -3.91 20.87 -3.11
CA LYS A 113 -5.00 21.83 -2.93
C LYS A 113 -5.82 21.47 -1.71
N LYS A 114 -5.95 22.44 -0.79
CA LYS A 114 -6.81 22.32 0.39
C LYS A 114 -8.22 22.73 0.06
N LYS A 115 -9.20 21.96 0.54
CA LYS A 115 -10.62 22.23 0.37
C LYS A 115 -11.36 21.86 1.66
N ASN A 116 -12.30 22.69 2.07
CA ASN A 116 -13.19 22.40 3.20
C ASN A 116 -14.45 21.74 2.66
N ILE A 117 -14.80 20.60 3.21
CA ILE A 117 -16.06 19.89 2.93
C ILE A 117 -16.96 20.09 4.13
N ARG A 118 -18.16 20.61 3.89
CA ARG A 118 -19.16 20.82 4.93
C ARG A 118 -19.88 19.53 5.25
N VAL A 119 -20.05 19.28 6.55
CA VAL A 119 -20.90 18.23 7.08
C VAL A 119 -22.23 18.87 7.48
N ASN A 120 -23.31 18.49 6.83
CA ASN A 120 -24.65 19.02 7.11
C ASN A 120 -25.10 18.64 8.53
N ARG A 121 -25.02 17.34 8.83
CA ARG A 121 -25.40 16.80 10.14
C ARG A 121 -24.71 15.49 10.47
N ILE A 122 -24.69 15.18 11.77
CA ILE A 122 -24.46 13.84 12.29
C ILE A 122 -25.61 13.53 13.24
N HIS A 123 -26.26 12.41 13.01
CA HIS A 123 -27.34 11.95 13.87
C HIS A 123 -27.09 10.52 14.36
N LEU A 124 -27.66 10.22 15.53
CA LEU A 124 -27.59 8.91 16.16
C LEU A 124 -28.81 8.09 15.77
N GLU A 125 -28.56 6.85 15.38
CA GLU A 125 -29.62 5.90 15.04
C GLU A 125 -29.23 4.48 15.45
N GLU A 126 -30.12 3.52 15.25
CA GLU A 126 -29.88 2.11 15.44
C GLU A 126 -29.62 1.40 14.11
N ASP A 127 -28.70 0.43 14.08
CA ASP A 127 -28.51 -0.40 12.90
C ASP A 127 -29.62 -1.45 12.76
N ALA A 128 -29.88 -1.88 11.54
CA ALA A 128 -30.79 -2.98 11.22
C ALA A 128 -30.12 -4.35 11.41
N GLY A 129 -30.87 -5.43 11.40
CA GLY A 129 -30.36 -6.79 11.40
C GLY A 129 -29.59 -7.12 10.10
N LYS A 130 -29.34 -8.40 9.90
CA LYS A 130 -28.69 -8.92 8.69
C LYS A 130 -29.59 -9.96 8.04
N LEU A 131 -29.76 -9.87 6.72
CA LEU A 131 -30.40 -10.92 5.93
C LEU A 131 -29.32 -11.79 5.29
N VAL A 132 -29.49 -13.09 5.41
CA VAL A 132 -28.70 -14.11 4.73
C VAL A 132 -29.64 -14.85 3.78
N HIS A 133 -29.41 -14.64 2.49
CA HIS A 133 -30.18 -15.32 1.45
C HIS A 133 -29.62 -16.72 1.23
N ASP A 134 -30.48 -17.72 1.32
CA ASP A 134 -30.17 -19.11 1.00
C ASP A 134 -30.89 -19.47 -0.30
N ASP A 135 -30.18 -19.31 -1.40
CA ASP A 135 -30.72 -19.53 -2.75
C ASP A 135 -31.08 -21.01 -2.98
N PHE A 136 -30.47 -21.94 -2.24
CA PHE A 136 -30.75 -23.37 -2.37
C PHE A 136 -32.11 -23.72 -1.78
N ASN A 137 -32.47 -23.16 -0.63
CA ASN A 137 -33.75 -23.39 0.03
C ASN A 137 -34.81 -22.33 -0.30
N ALA A 138 -34.47 -21.34 -1.13
CA ALA A 138 -35.34 -20.20 -1.47
C ALA A 138 -35.91 -19.48 -0.24
N VAL A 139 -35.08 -19.29 0.79
CA VAL A 139 -35.44 -18.60 2.03
C VAL A 139 -34.44 -17.51 2.37
N SER A 140 -34.89 -16.51 3.13
CA SER A 140 -34.04 -15.50 3.71
C SER A 140 -34.02 -15.65 5.22
N LEU A 141 -32.88 -15.85 5.81
CA LEU A 141 -32.67 -15.97 7.24
C LEU A 141 -32.36 -14.58 7.82
N ALA A 142 -33.06 -14.20 8.90
CA ALA A 142 -32.84 -12.94 9.60
C ALA A 142 -31.99 -13.18 10.85
N ASP A 143 -30.84 -12.46 10.92
CA ASP A 143 -30.00 -12.40 12.10
C ASP A 143 -30.10 -11.01 12.74
N TYR A 144 -30.67 -10.96 13.94
CA TYR A 144 -30.91 -9.70 14.69
C TYR A 144 -29.75 -9.34 15.65
N ASN A 145 -28.61 -10.01 15.59
CA ASN A 145 -27.46 -9.67 16.42
C ASN A 145 -27.04 -8.20 16.23
N ARG A 146 -27.05 -7.71 14.98
CA ARG A 146 -26.70 -6.32 14.67
C ARG A 146 -27.84 -5.33 14.97
N CYS A 147 -29.08 -5.77 14.98
CA CYS A 147 -30.25 -4.91 15.24
C CYS A 147 -30.09 -4.15 16.55
N GLY A 148 -30.15 -2.82 16.49
CA GLY A 148 -29.99 -1.94 17.65
C GLY A 148 -28.54 -1.62 18.01
N VAL A 149 -27.54 -2.03 17.24
CA VAL A 149 -26.16 -1.55 17.40
C VAL A 149 -26.14 -0.03 17.16
N PRO A 150 -25.47 0.76 18.04
CA PRO A 150 -25.43 2.20 17.87
C PRO A 150 -24.72 2.61 16.58
N LEU A 151 -25.40 3.41 15.78
CA LEU A 151 -24.95 3.87 14.47
C LEU A 151 -25.03 5.39 14.42
N ILE A 152 -24.01 6.05 13.88
CA ILE A 152 -24.09 7.45 13.48
C ILE A 152 -24.11 7.55 11.96
N GLU A 153 -24.99 8.40 11.44
CA GLU A 153 -25.00 8.78 10.04
C GLU A 153 -24.45 10.18 9.89
N ILE A 154 -23.40 10.31 9.06
CA ILE A 154 -22.70 11.55 8.74
C ILE A 154 -23.08 11.94 7.32
N VAL A 155 -23.80 13.05 7.16
CA VAL A 155 -24.28 13.54 5.86
C VAL A 155 -23.51 14.80 5.48
N THR A 156 -22.90 14.79 4.30
CA THR A 156 -22.19 15.98 3.79
C THR A 156 -23.11 16.89 2.99
N GLU A 157 -22.71 18.16 2.87
CA GLU A 157 -23.16 19.01 1.79
C GLU A 157 -22.56 18.53 0.45
N PRO A 158 -23.14 18.88 -0.71
CA PRO A 158 -22.67 18.44 -2.03
C PRO A 158 -21.44 19.25 -2.51
N ASP A 159 -20.45 19.38 -1.65
CA ASP A 159 -19.24 20.18 -1.92
C ASP A 159 -18.18 19.42 -2.74
N ILE A 160 -18.27 18.10 -2.80
CA ILE A 160 -17.27 17.23 -3.42
C ILE A 160 -17.45 17.26 -4.94
N SER A 161 -16.36 17.35 -5.68
CA SER A 161 -16.37 17.53 -7.15
C SER A 161 -15.54 16.48 -7.91
N SER A 162 -14.91 15.53 -7.22
CA SER A 162 -14.18 14.43 -7.86
C SER A 162 -14.16 13.16 -7.00
N ALA A 163 -13.81 12.04 -7.63
CA ALA A 163 -13.62 10.76 -6.94
C ALA A 163 -12.47 10.82 -5.93
N GLU A 164 -11.40 11.56 -6.24
CA GLU A 164 -10.25 11.76 -5.37
C GLU A 164 -10.62 12.55 -4.12
N GLU A 165 -11.42 13.61 -4.27
CA GLU A 165 -11.92 14.39 -3.12
C GLU A 165 -12.82 13.52 -2.23
N ALA A 166 -13.69 12.69 -2.83
CA ALA A 166 -14.56 11.78 -2.08
C ALA A 166 -13.76 10.75 -1.26
N LYS A 167 -12.74 10.16 -1.87
CA LYS A 167 -11.83 9.22 -1.17
C LYS A 167 -11.08 9.92 -0.04
N ALA A 168 -10.50 11.09 -0.32
CA ALA A 168 -9.75 11.85 0.69
C ALA A 168 -10.64 12.27 1.88
N PHE A 169 -11.89 12.65 1.62
CA PHE A 169 -12.85 12.96 2.68
C PHE A 169 -13.21 11.73 3.50
N PHE A 170 -13.51 10.60 2.86
CA PHE A 170 -13.84 9.35 3.54
C PHE A 170 -12.69 8.86 4.43
N GLU A 171 -11.46 8.86 3.90
CA GLU A 171 -10.25 8.53 4.66
C GLU A 171 -10.04 9.47 5.84
N LYS A 172 -10.28 10.78 5.65
CA LYS A 172 -10.16 11.77 6.71
C LYS A 172 -11.18 11.58 7.82
N VAL A 173 -12.45 11.31 7.46
CA VAL A 173 -13.50 11.00 8.44
C VAL A 173 -13.16 9.72 9.21
N SER A 174 -12.78 8.65 8.50
CA SER A 174 -12.36 7.39 9.13
C SER A 174 -11.23 7.63 10.15
N LEU A 175 -10.21 8.36 9.76
CA LEU A 175 -9.09 8.70 10.64
C LEU A 175 -9.55 9.49 11.89
N LEU A 176 -10.40 10.51 11.71
CA LEU A 176 -10.90 11.32 12.80
C LEU A 176 -11.75 10.51 13.80
N LEU A 177 -12.61 9.60 13.31
CA LEU A 177 -13.41 8.72 14.16
C LEU A 177 -12.57 7.72 14.93
N GLN A 178 -11.54 7.15 14.30
CA GLN A 178 -10.58 6.27 14.97
C GLN A 178 -9.79 7.01 16.07
N TYR A 179 -9.32 8.22 15.80
CA TYR A 179 -8.62 9.03 16.79
C TYR A 179 -9.52 9.44 17.95
N ALA A 180 -10.76 9.81 17.67
CA ALA A 180 -11.75 10.08 18.71
C ALA A 180 -12.10 8.85 19.55
N GLY A 181 -11.73 7.64 19.11
CA GLY A 181 -11.99 6.39 19.79
C GLY A 181 -13.47 5.96 19.75
N VAL A 182 -14.21 6.39 18.73
CA VAL A 182 -15.67 6.17 18.65
C VAL A 182 -16.05 5.06 17.66
N CYS A 183 -15.21 4.77 16.66
CA CYS A 183 -15.43 3.72 15.66
C CYS A 183 -14.09 3.08 15.27
N ASP A 184 -14.08 1.77 14.97
CA ASP A 184 -12.90 1.07 14.44
C ASP A 184 -12.73 1.20 12.93
N CYS A 185 -13.79 1.66 12.25
CA CYS A 185 -13.84 1.99 10.82
C CYS A 185 -13.47 0.80 9.89
N LYS A 186 -13.86 -0.42 10.22
CA LYS A 186 -13.61 -1.62 9.42
C LYS A 186 -14.72 -1.83 8.39
N MET A 187 -14.46 -1.46 7.14
CA MET A 187 -15.43 -1.65 6.06
C MET A 187 -15.77 -3.13 5.82
N GLU A 188 -14.82 -4.03 6.00
CA GLU A 188 -14.98 -5.48 5.80
C GLU A 188 -15.96 -6.10 6.81
N GLN A 189 -16.06 -5.53 8.01
CA GLN A 189 -16.99 -5.95 9.05
C GLN A 189 -18.32 -5.16 8.99
N GLY A 190 -18.37 -4.12 8.15
CA GLY A 190 -19.53 -3.24 8.00
C GLY A 190 -19.65 -2.17 9.07
N SER A 191 -18.64 -2.00 9.94
CA SER A 191 -18.65 -0.94 10.97
C SER A 191 -18.44 0.47 10.38
N LEU A 192 -17.98 0.58 9.11
CA LEU A 192 -17.99 1.82 8.35
C LEU A 192 -18.53 1.54 6.94
N ARG A 193 -19.57 2.27 6.55
CA ARG A 193 -20.23 2.15 5.25
C ARG A 193 -20.37 3.52 4.60
N CYS A 194 -20.46 3.56 3.28
CA CYS A 194 -20.61 4.82 2.54
C CYS A 194 -21.60 4.63 1.40
N ASP A 195 -22.56 5.52 1.33
CA ASP A 195 -23.42 5.73 0.17
C ASP A 195 -23.02 7.04 -0.50
N VAL A 196 -23.08 7.10 -1.83
CA VAL A 196 -22.64 8.26 -2.61
C VAL A 196 -23.79 8.81 -3.43
N ASN A 197 -24.07 10.08 -3.27
CA ASN A 197 -25.01 10.83 -4.09
C ASN A 197 -24.23 11.56 -5.20
N VAL A 198 -24.50 11.26 -6.47
CA VAL A 198 -23.83 11.85 -7.64
C VAL A 198 -24.82 12.58 -8.52
N SER A 199 -24.53 13.83 -8.86
CA SER A 199 -25.15 14.55 -9.94
C SER A 199 -24.12 15.31 -10.75
N ILE A 200 -24.48 15.78 -11.93
CA ILE A 200 -23.61 16.63 -12.79
C ILE A 200 -24.39 17.84 -13.28
N MET A 201 -23.72 18.98 -13.41
CA MET A 201 -24.28 20.21 -13.91
C MET A 201 -23.38 20.85 -14.97
N LYS A 202 -23.92 21.70 -15.84
CA LYS A 202 -23.11 22.46 -16.78
C LYS A 202 -22.42 23.64 -16.07
N PRO A 203 -21.24 24.05 -16.54
CA PRO A 203 -20.62 25.28 -16.05
C PRO A 203 -21.56 26.47 -16.24
N GLY A 204 -21.84 27.17 -15.14
CA GLY A 204 -22.74 28.35 -15.17
C GLY A 204 -24.19 28.04 -14.75
N ASP A 205 -24.61 26.80 -14.64
CA ASP A 205 -25.94 26.46 -14.10
C ASP A 205 -26.00 26.89 -12.62
N LYS A 206 -27.18 27.35 -12.20
CA LYS A 206 -27.46 27.74 -10.79
C LYS A 206 -28.03 26.60 -9.95
N GLU A 207 -28.62 25.62 -10.60
CA GLU A 207 -29.25 24.46 -9.96
C GLU A 207 -28.44 23.20 -10.19
N PHE A 208 -28.42 22.34 -9.20
CA PHE A 208 -27.78 21.03 -9.32
C PHE A 208 -28.56 20.13 -10.28
N GLY A 209 -27.86 19.25 -10.96
CA GLY A 209 -28.50 18.21 -11.76
C GLY A 209 -29.24 17.17 -10.91
N THR A 210 -29.99 16.30 -11.58
CA THR A 210 -30.70 15.19 -10.90
C THR A 210 -29.70 14.22 -10.29
N ARG A 211 -29.83 13.97 -8.98
CA ARG A 211 -28.95 13.07 -8.23
C ARG A 211 -29.32 11.61 -8.41
N THR A 212 -28.33 10.75 -8.42
CA THR A 212 -28.46 9.30 -8.22
C THR A 212 -27.71 8.87 -6.99
N GLU A 213 -28.30 8.01 -6.19
CA GLU A 213 -27.70 7.41 -5.00
C GLU A 213 -27.01 6.10 -5.39
N CYS A 214 -25.74 5.91 -5.03
CA CYS A 214 -24.97 4.68 -5.26
C CYS A 214 -24.76 3.96 -3.94
N LYS A 215 -25.22 2.72 -3.85
CA LYS A 215 -25.10 1.83 -2.70
C LYS A 215 -24.18 0.64 -2.98
N ASN A 216 -23.87 -0.12 -1.93
CA ASN A 216 -23.01 -1.31 -1.99
C ASN A 216 -21.54 -0.99 -2.31
N LEU A 217 -21.00 0.01 -1.66
CA LEU A 217 -19.61 0.46 -1.81
C LEU A 217 -18.76 -0.08 -0.67
N ASN A 218 -18.16 -1.25 -0.89
CA ASN A 218 -17.51 -2.03 0.17
C ASN A 218 -16.00 -1.74 0.31
N SER A 219 -15.48 -0.76 -0.41
CA SER A 219 -14.09 -0.34 -0.34
C SER A 219 -13.91 1.10 -0.83
N LEU A 220 -12.83 1.74 -0.42
CA LEU A 220 -12.43 3.05 -0.93
C LEU A 220 -12.29 3.08 -2.46
N LYS A 221 -11.83 1.96 -3.02
CA LYS A 221 -11.71 1.78 -4.47
C LYS A 221 -13.08 1.73 -5.16
N SER A 222 -14.05 1.06 -4.55
CA SER A 222 -15.43 0.97 -5.06
C SER A 222 -16.10 2.34 -5.04
N ILE A 223 -15.88 3.15 -3.99
CA ILE A 223 -16.37 4.53 -3.91
C ILE A 223 -15.87 5.34 -5.11
N GLY A 224 -14.56 5.36 -5.37
CA GLY A 224 -13.99 6.11 -6.49
C GLY A 224 -14.51 5.64 -7.84
N ARG A 225 -14.53 4.33 -8.09
CA ARG A 225 -15.00 3.75 -9.36
C ARG A 225 -16.49 3.99 -9.62
N ALA A 226 -17.32 3.90 -8.58
CA ALA A 226 -18.75 4.17 -8.71
C ALA A 226 -19.02 5.62 -9.10
N ILE A 227 -18.32 6.57 -8.48
CA ILE A 227 -18.40 7.99 -8.82
C ILE A 227 -17.98 8.23 -10.27
N GLU A 228 -16.82 7.70 -10.69
CA GLU A 228 -16.35 7.86 -12.07
C GLU A 228 -17.31 7.25 -13.10
N TYR A 229 -17.87 6.09 -12.77
CA TYR A 229 -18.86 5.43 -13.64
C TYR A 229 -20.13 6.30 -13.76
N GLU A 230 -20.68 6.79 -12.65
CA GLU A 230 -21.89 7.62 -12.66
C GLU A 230 -21.69 8.93 -13.39
N ILE A 231 -20.57 9.62 -13.21
CA ILE A 231 -20.24 10.82 -13.96
C ILE A 231 -20.26 10.53 -15.47
N LYS A 232 -19.61 9.44 -15.91
CA LYS A 232 -19.59 9.03 -17.31
C LYS A 232 -20.98 8.64 -17.83
N ARG A 233 -21.76 7.90 -17.03
CA ARG A 233 -23.12 7.48 -17.39
C ARG A 233 -24.03 8.67 -17.57
N GLN A 234 -24.07 9.58 -16.58
CA GLN A 234 -24.91 10.77 -16.60
C GLN A 234 -24.52 11.74 -17.72
N SER A 235 -23.20 11.97 -17.93
CA SER A 235 -22.70 12.78 -19.04
C SER A 235 -23.19 12.24 -20.39
N ARG A 236 -23.06 10.93 -20.61
CA ARG A 236 -23.50 10.28 -21.86
C ARG A 236 -25.01 10.41 -22.08
N LEU A 237 -25.82 10.30 -21.01
CA LEU A 237 -27.28 10.48 -21.10
C LEU A 237 -27.63 11.91 -21.52
N LEU A 238 -27.01 12.91 -20.88
CA LEU A 238 -27.27 14.33 -21.19
C LEU A 238 -26.77 14.71 -22.59
N ASP A 239 -25.62 14.19 -23.03
CA ASP A 239 -25.09 14.38 -24.37
C ASP A 239 -26.01 13.80 -25.46
N MET A 240 -26.75 12.74 -25.15
CA MET A 240 -27.79 12.15 -26.02
C MET A 240 -29.14 12.86 -25.91
N GLY A 241 -29.25 13.99 -25.19
CA GLY A 241 -30.49 14.68 -24.94
C GLY A 241 -31.48 13.96 -24.04
N LYS A 242 -31.05 12.91 -23.34
CA LYS A 242 -31.86 12.16 -22.37
C LYS A 242 -31.77 12.81 -20.99
N ARG A 243 -32.79 12.56 -20.15
CA ARG A 243 -32.79 13.04 -18.77
C ARG A 243 -32.17 11.98 -17.83
N VAL A 244 -31.47 12.44 -16.82
CA VAL A 244 -31.10 11.60 -15.66
C VAL A 244 -32.33 11.42 -14.79
N ILE A 245 -32.60 10.20 -14.35
CA ILE A 245 -33.71 9.86 -13.46
C ILE A 245 -33.17 9.80 -12.03
N GLN A 246 -33.93 10.33 -11.07
CA GLN A 246 -33.59 10.18 -9.65
C GLN A 246 -33.89 8.74 -9.20
N GLU A 247 -32.84 8.00 -8.92
CA GLU A 247 -32.91 6.57 -8.59
C GLU A 247 -31.81 6.17 -7.60
N THR A 248 -32.03 5.05 -6.88
CA THR A 248 -30.99 4.35 -6.14
C THR A 248 -30.42 3.28 -7.03
N ARG A 249 -29.08 3.21 -7.08
CA ARG A 249 -28.32 2.28 -7.91
C ARG A 249 -27.37 1.44 -7.07
N ARG A 250 -27.23 0.17 -7.39
CA ARG A 250 -26.28 -0.74 -6.76
C ARG A 250 -24.98 -0.80 -7.58
N TYR A 251 -23.85 -0.59 -6.95
CA TYR A 251 -22.57 -0.78 -7.59
C TYR A 251 -22.16 -2.27 -7.57
N ASN A 252 -21.67 -2.75 -8.71
CA ASN A 252 -21.14 -4.09 -8.88
C ASN A 252 -19.63 -4.02 -9.14
N ASP A 253 -18.82 -4.40 -8.15
CA ASP A 253 -17.35 -4.32 -8.23
C ASP A 253 -16.77 -5.19 -9.35
N ASN A 254 -17.37 -6.37 -9.62
CA ASN A 254 -16.88 -7.28 -10.65
C ASN A 254 -17.09 -6.73 -12.07
N ARG A 255 -18.19 -6.02 -12.30
CA ARG A 255 -18.52 -5.40 -13.59
C ARG A 255 -18.02 -3.98 -13.70
N GLY A 256 -17.74 -3.31 -12.58
CA GLY A 256 -17.34 -1.91 -12.53
C GLY A 256 -18.43 -0.94 -12.97
N GLU A 257 -19.71 -1.31 -12.75
CA GLU A 257 -20.88 -0.55 -13.19
C GLU A 257 -21.94 -0.44 -12.09
N THR A 258 -22.86 0.51 -12.24
CA THR A 258 -24.04 0.63 -11.39
C THR A 258 -25.27 0.11 -12.12
N THR A 259 -26.16 -0.57 -11.42
CA THR A 259 -27.46 -1.05 -11.91
C THR A 259 -28.59 -0.38 -11.12
N SER A 260 -29.71 -0.08 -11.76
CA SER A 260 -30.87 0.50 -11.09
C SER A 260 -31.47 -0.51 -10.11
N MET A 261 -31.82 -0.05 -8.90
CA MET A 261 -32.53 -0.86 -7.89
C MET A 261 -33.99 -0.43 -7.80
N ARG A 262 -34.23 0.88 -7.63
CA ARG A 262 -35.58 1.45 -7.49
C ARG A 262 -35.59 2.89 -8.00
N THR A 263 -36.71 3.32 -8.51
CA THR A 263 -36.96 4.70 -8.94
C THR A 263 -37.58 5.54 -7.81
N LYS A 264 -37.69 6.86 -8.02
CA LYS A 264 -38.32 7.78 -7.06
C LYS A 264 -39.79 7.48 -6.85
N GLU A 265 -40.48 6.89 -7.84
CA GLU A 265 -41.88 6.50 -7.75
C GLU A 265 -42.13 5.42 -6.70
N ASP A 266 -41.05 4.61 -6.42
CA ASP A 266 -41.06 3.58 -5.37
C ASP A 266 -40.45 4.10 -4.05
N ALA A 267 -40.12 5.40 -3.94
CA ALA A 267 -39.54 5.96 -2.72
C ALA A 267 -40.53 5.93 -1.59
N HIS A 268 -40.21 5.23 -0.50
CA HIS A 268 -41.03 5.18 0.68
C HIS A 268 -41.12 6.57 1.32
N ASP A 269 -42.34 7.02 1.60
CA ASP A 269 -42.63 8.08 2.58
C ASP A 269 -42.40 7.46 3.96
N TYR A 270 -41.29 7.83 4.60
CA TYR A 270 -40.90 7.29 5.91
C TYR A 270 -41.85 7.74 7.05
N ARG A 271 -42.74 8.67 6.82
CA ARG A 271 -43.74 9.13 7.79
C ARG A 271 -43.14 9.37 9.16
N TYR A 272 -42.07 10.19 9.20
CA TYR A 272 -41.42 10.53 10.44
C TYR A 272 -42.38 11.14 11.45
N PHE A 273 -42.24 10.72 12.71
CA PHE A 273 -42.87 11.38 13.85
C PHE A 273 -41.98 11.20 15.10
N PRO A 274 -42.10 12.09 16.12
CA PRO A 274 -41.27 12.02 17.31
C PRO A 274 -41.39 10.67 18.02
N GLU A 275 -40.27 10.13 18.49
CA GLU A 275 -40.25 8.92 19.30
C GLU A 275 -40.80 9.19 20.70
N PRO A 276 -41.93 8.62 21.07
CA PRO A 276 -42.60 8.97 22.32
C PRO A 276 -41.99 8.34 23.57
N ASP A 277 -41.23 7.25 23.40
CA ASP A 277 -40.75 6.43 24.52
C ASP A 277 -39.33 6.85 24.96
N ILE A 278 -38.68 7.75 24.22
CA ILE A 278 -37.35 8.26 24.56
C ILE A 278 -37.44 9.75 24.92
N LEU A 279 -36.96 10.07 26.11
CA LEU A 279 -36.83 11.47 26.50
C LEU A 279 -35.82 12.23 25.62
N GLN A 280 -36.07 13.52 25.45
CA GLN A 280 -35.17 14.42 24.78
C GLN A 280 -33.80 14.44 25.45
N VAL A 281 -32.73 14.58 24.63
CA VAL A 281 -31.37 14.73 25.12
C VAL A 281 -31.09 16.20 25.30
N ASN A 282 -30.68 16.58 26.51
CA ASN A 282 -30.30 17.95 26.85
C ASN A 282 -28.84 17.98 27.31
N PHE A 283 -28.07 18.92 26.79
CA PHE A 283 -26.68 19.14 27.19
C PHE A 283 -26.54 20.50 27.88
N THR A 284 -25.87 20.51 29.02
CA THR A 284 -25.33 21.72 29.60
C THR A 284 -23.97 22.06 28.98
N ASP A 285 -23.52 23.29 29.09
CA ASP A 285 -22.18 23.67 28.62
C ASP A 285 -21.09 22.85 29.32
N GLU A 286 -21.23 22.62 30.63
CA GLU A 286 -20.32 21.81 31.42
C GLU A 286 -20.23 20.33 30.89
N MET A 287 -21.34 19.74 30.52
CA MET A 287 -21.35 18.38 29.94
C MET A 287 -20.59 18.37 28.61
N LEU A 288 -20.83 19.35 27.74
CA LEU A 288 -20.16 19.46 26.45
C LEU A 288 -18.67 19.72 26.61
N ASP A 289 -18.24 20.58 27.55
CA ASP A 289 -16.84 20.86 27.86
C ASP A 289 -16.14 19.61 28.41
N ASN A 290 -16.79 18.84 29.25
CA ASN A 290 -16.28 17.57 29.75
C ASN A 290 -16.08 16.54 28.63
N ILE A 291 -17.05 16.39 27.73
CA ILE A 291 -16.94 15.49 26.57
C ILE A 291 -15.81 15.96 25.66
N LYS A 292 -15.73 17.26 25.36
CA LYS A 292 -14.69 17.86 24.52
C LYS A 292 -13.29 17.66 25.10
N SER A 293 -13.14 17.83 26.41
CA SER A 293 -11.89 17.66 27.14
C SER A 293 -11.44 16.21 27.20
N SER A 294 -12.38 15.27 27.09
CA SER A 294 -12.10 13.82 27.05
C SER A 294 -11.63 13.31 25.68
N LEU A 295 -11.65 14.16 24.64
CA LEU A 295 -11.13 13.79 23.33
C LEU A 295 -9.62 13.54 23.39
N PRO A 296 -9.13 12.45 22.82
CA PRO A 296 -7.69 12.24 22.64
C PRO A 296 -7.04 13.33 21.78
N GLU A 297 -5.73 13.36 21.76
CA GLU A 297 -5.00 14.24 20.84
C GLU A 297 -5.35 13.89 19.38
N MET A 298 -5.96 14.84 18.69
CA MET A 298 -6.44 14.65 17.32
C MET A 298 -5.30 14.67 16.29
N PRO A 299 -5.47 14.06 15.09
CA PRO A 299 -4.38 13.87 14.12
C PRO A 299 -3.64 15.16 13.74
N HIS A 300 -4.32 16.29 13.62
CA HIS A 300 -3.68 17.57 13.27
C HIS A 300 -2.76 18.07 14.38
N LYS A 301 -3.18 17.99 15.65
CA LYS A 301 -2.34 18.37 16.79
C LYS A 301 -1.12 17.46 16.94
N ARG A 302 -1.32 16.17 16.69
CA ARG A 302 -0.24 15.18 16.71
C ARG A 302 0.76 15.41 15.57
N LEU A 303 0.26 15.79 14.37
CA LEU A 303 1.11 16.20 13.25
C LEU A 303 1.96 17.41 13.60
N ASP A 304 1.34 18.46 14.19
CA ASP A 304 2.05 19.67 14.63
C ASP A 304 3.11 19.31 15.68
N ARG A 305 2.77 18.48 16.67
CA ARG A 305 3.71 18.01 17.68
C ARG A 305 4.91 17.26 17.08
N TYR A 306 4.66 16.36 16.10
CA TYR A 306 5.72 15.60 15.46
C TYR A 306 6.64 16.46 14.60
N THR A 307 6.10 17.48 13.94
CA THR A 307 6.91 18.40 13.13
C THR A 307 7.63 19.45 13.96
N GLU A 308 6.93 20.10 14.90
CA GLU A 308 7.47 21.24 15.66
C GLU A 308 8.34 20.81 16.84
N GLN A 309 7.88 19.82 17.63
CA GLN A 309 8.59 19.42 18.85
C GLN A 309 9.59 18.30 18.60
N TYR A 310 9.23 17.29 17.76
CA TYR A 310 10.11 16.17 17.46
C TYR A 310 11.01 16.42 16.24
N GLY A 311 10.72 17.48 15.47
CA GLY A 311 11.53 17.91 14.32
C GLY A 311 11.55 16.88 13.20
N LEU A 312 10.45 16.13 13.01
CA LEU A 312 10.26 15.23 11.88
C LEU A 312 9.96 16.01 10.60
N SER A 313 10.23 15.42 9.44
CA SER A 313 9.71 15.95 8.19
C SER A 313 8.19 15.85 8.15
N GLU A 314 7.51 16.77 7.46
CA GLU A 314 6.05 16.70 7.29
C GLU A 314 5.60 15.38 6.66
N VAL A 315 6.41 14.79 5.76
CA VAL A 315 6.15 13.53 5.11
C VAL A 315 6.18 12.38 6.12
N ASP A 316 7.23 12.28 6.93
CA ASP A 316 7.36 11.24 7.95
C ASP A 316 6.27 11.35 9.01
N ALA A 317 5.99 12.57 9.46
CA ALA A 317 4.94 12.85 10.43
C ALA A 317 3.56 12.44 9.89
N LYS A 318 3.23 12.75 8.62
CA LYS A 318 1.99 12.30 7.96
C LYS A 318 1.89 10.78 7.89
N ILE A 319 2.98 10.07 7.56
CA ILE A 319 2.99 8.59 7.51
C ILE A 319 2.63 8.01 8.88
N LEU A 320 3.22 8.52 9.96
CA LEU A 320 2.95 8.05 11.32
C LEU A 320 1.53 8.37 11.78
N VAL A 321 1.03 9.57 11.48
CA VAL A 321 -0.28 10.04 11.94
C VAL A 321 -1.43 9.39 11.19
N ASN A 322 -1.23 8.94 9.94
CA ASN A 322 -2.29 8.36 9.10
C ASN A 322 -2.88 7.04 9.64
N GLN A 323 -2.25 6.41 10.63
CA GLN A 323 -2.76 5.23 11.32
C GLN A 323 -2.63 5.43 12.83
N LYS A 324 -3.76 5.49 13.53
CA LYS A 324 -3.77 5.73 14.99
C LYS A 324 -2.92 4.73 15.75
N THR A 325 -3.05 3.44 15.44
CA THR A 325 -2.30 2.36 16.12
C THR A 325 -0.79 2.50 15.95
N VAL A 326 -0.34 2.91 14.75
CA VAL A 326 1.08 3.20 14.48
C VAL A 326 1.55 4.43 15.25
N SER A 327 0.72 5.47 15.26
CA SER A 327 1.01 6.72 15.98
C SER A 327 1.09 6.50 17.48
N ASP A 328 0.17 5.74 18.06
CA ASP A 328 0.17 5.40 19.48
C ASP A 328 1.40 4.55 19.86
N PHE A 329 1.75 3.56 19.01
CA PHE A 329 2.97 2.75 19.20
C PHE A 329 4.24 3.62 19.12
N TYR A 330 4.29 4.56 18.16
CA TYR A 330 5.40 5.48 18.03
C TYR A 330 5.55 6.37 19.27
N ASP A 331 4.46 6.94 19.77
CA ASP A 331 4.47 7.78 20.97
C ASP A 331 4.95 7.00 22.22
N LEU A 332 4.49 5.77 22.39
CA LEU A 332 4.97 4.89 23.47
C LEU A 332 6.47 4.59 23.34
N ALA A 333 6.94 4.30 22.12
CA ALA A 333 8.35 4.04 21.88
C ALA A 333 9.23 5.29 22.12
N VAL A 334 8.78 6.48 21.73
CA VAL A 334 9.47 7.74 22.03
C VAL A 334 9.48 8.03 23.53
N GLY A 335 8.41 7.68 24.24
CA GLY A 335 8.36 7.77 25.70
C GLY A 335 9.40 6.90 26.40
N ALA A 336 9.69 5.70 25.86
CA ALA A 336 10.68 4.77 26.40
C ALA A 336 12.13 5.16 26.03
N TYR A 337 12.35 5.71 24.82
CA TYR A 337 13.65 6.20 24.34
C TYR A 337 13.49 7.54 23.65
N ASN A 338 13.93 8.62 24.29
CA ASN A 338 13.77 9.98 23.81
C ASN A 338 14.67 10.33 22.62
N ASN A 339 14.48 9.61 21.51
CA ASN A 339 15.06 9.91 20.21
C ASN A 339 14.02 9.80 19.10
N PRO A 340 13.10 10.81 18.98
CA PRO A 340 11.98 10.74 18.04
C PRO A 340 12.37 10.44 16.60
N LYS A 341 13.49 10.99 16.12
CA LYS A 341 13.95 10.82 14.73
C LYS A 341 14.41 9.40 14.45
N SER A 342 15.20 8.80 15.35
CA SER A 342 15.66 7.42 15.20
C SER A 342 14.48 6.44 15.28
N ILE A 343 13.58 6.63 16.25
CA ILE A 343 12.36 5.82 16.39
C ILE A 343 11.50 5.95 15.12
N ALA A 344 11.23 7.17 14.63
CA ALA A 344 10.43 7.40 13.43
C ALA A 344 11.01 6.68 12.22
N ASN A 345 12.31 6.84 11.98
CA ASN A 345 12.99 6.19 10.87
C ASN A 345 12.87 4.66 10.94
N PHE A 346 13.06 4.08 12.13
CA PHE A 346 12.99 2.63 12.31
C PHE A 346 11.55 2.10 12.18
N VAL A 347 10.55 2.85 12.67
CA VAL A 347 9.13 2.55 12.49
C VAL A 347 8.76 2.59 11.02
N ILE A 348 9.06 3.70 10.32
CA ILE A 348 8.61 3.94 8.93
C ILE A 348 9.31 2.96 7.97
N VAL A 349 10.65 2.82 8.09
CA VAL A 349 11.43 2.07 7.08
C VAL A 349 11.43 0.57 7.33
N GLU A 350 11.53 0.14 8.58
CA GLU A 350 11.73 -1.27 8.90
C GLU A 350 10.46 -1.94 9.45
N PHE A 351 9.79 -1.30 10.41
CA PHE A 351 8.64 -1.93 11.07
C PHE A 351 7.39 -1.91 10.20
N LEU A 352 6.97 -0.75 9.66
CA LEU A 352 5.81 -0.68 8.77
C LEU A 352 5.97 -1.54 7.51
N ARG A 353 7.20 -1.73 7.05
CA ARG A 353 7.46 -2.68 5.98
C ARG A 353 7.05 -4.11 6.35
N ARG A 354 7.23 -4.53 7.61
CA ARG A 354 6.84 -5.86 8.10
C ARG A 354 5.33 -5.97 8.22
N VAL A 355 4.70 -4.92 8.74
CA VAL A 355 3.24 -4.82 8.81
C VAL A 355 2.64 -4.93 7.40
N ASN A 356 3.15 -4.18 6.44
CA ASN A 356 2.68 -4.19 5.04
C ASN A 356 2.91 -5.53 4.31
N LEU A 357 3.91 -6.32 4.74
CA LEU A 357 4.14 -7.67 4.23
C LEU A 357 3.26 -8.73 4.92
N GLY A 358 2.46 -8.35 5.90
CA GLY A 358 1.63 -9.26 6.68
C GLY A 358 2.41 -10.17 7.63
N GLU A 359 3.68 -9.84 7.92
CA GLU A 359 4.49 -10.61 8.88
C GLU A 359 4.02 -10.41 10.33
N VAL A 360 3.36 -9.29 10.60
CA VAL A 360 2.80 -8.92 11.91
C VAL A 360 1.66 -7.91 11.70
N THR A 361 0.70 -7.88 12.62
CA THR A 361 -0.37 -6.87 12.63
C THR A 361 -0.23 -5.94 13.85
N MET A 362 -0.71 -4.69 13.73
CA MET A 362 -0.65 -3.72 14.82
C MET A 362 -1.52 -4.12 16.02
N GLU A 363 -2.56 -4.92 15.79
CA GLU A 363 -3.49 -5.43 16.82
C GLU A 363 -2.91 -6.59 17.63
N SER A 364 -1.88 -7.27 17.11
CA SER A 364 -1.30 -8.46 17.73
C SER A 364 0.23 -8.43 17.62
N LEU A 365 0.84 -7.48 18.32
CA LEU A 365 2.30 -7.38 18.38
C LEU A 365 2.85 -8.37 19.42
N PRO A 366 3.84 -9.21 19.06
CA PRO A 366 4.45 -10.14 19.99
C PRO A 366 5.47 -9.48 20.96
N PHE A 367 5.69 -8.18 20.84
CA PHE A 367 6.61 -7.38 21.65
C PHE A 367 6.00 -6.01 22.01
N THR A 368 6.53 -5.36 23.04
CA THR A 368 6.08 -4.04 23.48
C THR A 368 6.81 -2.91 22.77
N ALA A 369 6.24 -1.70 22.82
CA ALA A 369 6.90 -0.48 22.31
C ALA A 369 8.23 -0.20 23.04
N ASP A 370 8.33 -0.57 24.34
CA ASP A 370 9.57 -0.44 25.12
C ASP A 370 10.68 -1.36 24.58
N ALA A 371 10.34 -2.61 24.23
CA ALA A 371 11.31 -3.53 23.64
C ALA A 371 11.77 -3.06 22.26
N PHE A 372 10.85 -2.48 21.47
CA PHE A 372 11.20 -1.86 20.20
C PHE A 372 12.11 -0.63 20.38
N ALA A 373 11.78 0.25 21.31
CA ALA A 373 12.59 1.42 21.66
C ALA A 373 13.99 1.01 22.11
N LYS A 374 14.08 -0.07 22.90
CA LYS A 374 15.36 -0.63 23.34
C LYS A 374 16.22 -1.13 22.18
N LEU A 375 15.63 -1.76 21.18
CA LEU A 375 16.33 -2.15 19.95
C LEU A 375 16.93 -0.94 19.24
N VAL A 376 16.15 0.16 19.13
CA VAL A 376 16.62 1.39 18.49
C VAL A 376 17.73 2.04 19.32
N GLU A 377 17.59 2.08 20.63
CA GLU A 377 18.65 2.55 21.54
C GLU A 377 19.95 1.74 21.38
N MET A 378 19.86 0.42 21.29
CA MET A 378 21.03 -0.45 21.06
C MET A 378 21.70 -0.15 19.72
N ALA A 379 20.92 0.15 18.68
CA ALA A 379 21.46 0.51 17.37
C ALA A 379 22.11 1.89 17.36
N ASP A 380 21.48 2.88 18.01
CA ASP A 380 22.02 4.25 18.14
C ASP A 380 23.27 4.30 19.03
N ALA A 381 23.31 3.49 20.07
CA ALA A 381 24.48 3.32 20.94
C ALA A 381 25.58 2.45 20.32
N GLU A 382 25.44 2.05 19.06
CA GLU A 382 26.37 1.16 18.34
C GLU A 382 26.64 -0.19 19.08
N LYS A 383 25.73 -0.61 19.97
CA LYS A 383 25.81 -1.95 20.63
C LYS A 383 25.52 -3.08 19.67
N VAL A 384 24.76 -2.80 18.63
CA VAL A 384 24.47 -3.69 17.50
C VAL A 384 24.61 -2.92 16.19
N SER A 385 24.99 -3.59 15.11
CA SER A 385 25.03 -2.91 13.81
C SER A 385 23.60 -2.63 13.31
N LYS A 386 23.44 -1.61 12.43
CA LYS A 386 22.14 -1.31 11.80
C LYS A 386 21.53 -2.51 11.06
N ASN A 387 22.37 -3.37 10.48
CA ASN A 387 21.91 -4.59 9.80
C ASN A 387 21.48 -5.67 10.79
N ASP A 388 22.22 -5.81 11.88
CA ASP A 388 21.84 -6.75 12.95
C ASP A 388 20.57 -6.29 13.67
N ALA A 389 20.38 -4.98 13.88
CA ALA A 389 19.13 -4.45 14.44
C ALA A 389 17.90 -4.81 13.57
N LYS A 390 18.02 -4.78 12.24
CA LYS A 390 16.97 -5.26 11.33
C LYS A 390 16.72 -6.77 11.44
N ALA A 391 17.77 -7.55 11.68
CA ALA A 391 17.65 -8.99 11.87
C ALA A 391 17.02 -9.31 13.23
N ILE A 392 17.40 -8.57 14.27
CA ILE A 392 16.80 -8.68 15.61
C ILE A 392 15.30 -8.34 15.55
N LEU A 393 14.88 -7.27 14.87
CA LEU A 393 13.46 -6.94 14.71
C LEU A 393 12.66 -8.11 14.09
N ARG A 394 13.21 -8.79 13.08
CA ARG A 394 12.55 -9.96 12.49
C ARG A 394 12.37 -11.09 13.49
N GLU A 395 13.39 -11.31 14.28
CA GLU A 395 13.34 -12.36 15.29
C GLU A 395 12.41 -12.00 16.45
N MET A 396 12.34 -10.71 16.84
CA MET A 396 11.35 -10.22 17.80
C MET A 396 9.92 -10.49 17.30
N ILE A 397 9.66 -10.26 16.02
CA ILE A 397 8.36 -10.55 15.38
C ILE A 397 8.07 -12.06 15.41
N ALA A 398 9.07 -12.90 15.18
CA ALA A 398 8.88 -14.34 15.10
C ALA A 398 8.79 -15.03 16.48
N SER A 399 9.54 -14.53 17.49
CA SER A 399 9.72 -15.21 18.78
C SER A 399 9.13 -14.49 19.98
N GLY A 400 8.87 -13.19 19.88
CA GLY A 400 8.46 -12.36 21.02
C GLY A 400 9.55 -12.10 22.07
N LYS A 401 10.80 -12.54 21.82
CA LYS A 401 11.93 -12.34 22.75
C LYS A 401 12.39 -10.88 22.79
N SER A 402 13.07 -10.48 23.85
CA SER A 402 13.65 -9.15 23.96
C SER A 402 14.84 -8.98 22.99
N PRO A 403 15.12 -7.74 22.55
CA PRO A 403 16.23 -7.48 21.62
C PRO A 403 17.59 -7.84 22.20
N GLU A 404 17.79 -7.68 23.52
CA GLU A 404 19.01 -8.05 24.21
C GLU A 404 19.23 -9.57 24.19
N GLN A 405 18.19 -10.34 24.49
CA GLN A 405 18.26 -11.81 24.46
C GLN A 405 18.63 -12.33 23.08
N ILE A 406 17.99 -11.78 22.03
CA ILE A 406 18.26 -12.17 20.65
C ILE A 406 19.68 -11.77 20.24
N ALA A 407 20.14 -10.57 20.63
CA ALA A 407 21.47 -10.08 20.32
C ALA A 407 22.56 -10.94 20.98
N ASP A 408 22.34 -11.38 22.22
CA ASP A 408 23.25 -12.25 22.95
C ASP A 408 23.26 -13.68 22.37
N GLU A 409 22.09 -14.32 22.23
CA GLU A 409 21.95 -15.68 21.67
C GLU A 409 22.58 -15.82 20.25
N LYS A 410 22.53 -14.76 19.45
CA LYS A 410 23.06 -14.78 18.09
C LYS A 410 24.45 -14.14 17.94
N GLY A 411 25.06 -13.71 19.05
CA GLY A 411 26.39 -13.11 19.04
C GLY A 411 26.44 -11.82 18.20
N MET A 412 25.38 -10.99 18.25
CA MET A 412 25.25 -9.75 17.48
C MET A 412 25.71 -8.51 18.26
N LEU A 413 26.07 -8.69 19.56
CA LEU A 413 26.58 -7.60 20.37
C LEU A 413 27.99 -7.22 19.93
N ILE A 414 28.25 -5.92 19.80
CA ILE A 414 29.57 -5.36 19.52
C ILE A 414 30.28 -5.14 20.87
N VAL A 415 31.36 -5.87 21.08
CA VAL A 415 32.07 -5.89 22.39
C VAL A 415 33.01 -4.69 22.53
N ASN A 416 33.35 -3.98 21.46
CA ASN A 416 34.28 -2.85 21.39
C ASN A 416 35.69 -3.20 22.00
N ASP A 417 36.18 -4.40 21.73
CA ASP A 417 37.52 -4.82 22.12
C ASP A 417 38.56 -4.20 21.21
N MET A 418 39.06 -3.02 21.61
CA MET A 418 40.04 -2.25 20.83
C MET A 418 41.41 -2.93 20.75
N SER A 419 41.78 -3.77 21.76
CA SER A 419 43.05 -4.47 21.77
C SER A 419 43.06 -5.57 20.71
N ARG A 420 42.04 -6.41 20.72
CA ARG A 420 41.85 -7.46 19.71
C ARG A 420 41.68 -6.89 18.30
N ALA A 421 40.98 -5.72 18.19
CA ALA A 421 40.85 -5.04 16.90
C ALA A 421 42.20 -4.57 16.36
N ALA A 422 43.06 -4.01 17.21
CA ALA A 422 44.37 -3.54 16.81
C ALA A 422 45.29 -4.69 16.35
N GLU A 423 45.26 -5.83 17.06
CA GLU A 423 45.99 -7.05 16.69
C GLU A 423 45.51 -7.61 15.35
N THR A 424 44.21 -7.75 15.19
CA THR A 424 43.62 -8.26 13.93
C THR A 424 43.91 -7.35 12.73
N ILE A 425 43.91 -6.03 12.93
CA ILE A 425 44.26 -5.06 11.89
C ILE A 425 45.73 -5.23 11.51
N GLU A 426 46.64 -5.42 12.47
CA GLU A 426 48.04 -5.69 12.20
C GLU A 426 48.30 -6.99 11.41
N GLU A 427 47.58 -8.05 11.76
CA GLU A 427 47.60 -9.29 10.98
C GLU A 427 47.14 -9.07 9.53
N ILE A 428 46.03 -8.31 9.32
CA ILE A 428 45.51 -8.04 7.98
C ILE A 428 46.51 -7.19 7.18
N LEU A 429 47.06 -6.16 7.78
CA LEU A 429 48.08 -5.32 7.12
C LEU A 429 49.32 -6.13 6.76
N SER A 430 49.80 -7.03 7.66
CA SER A 430 50.92 -7.91 7.44
C SER A 430 50.68 -8.94 6.32
N ALA A 431 49.44 -9.43 6.21
CA ALA A 431 48.98 -10.38 5.20
C ALA A 431 48.83 -9.73 3.80
N ASN A 432 48.58 -8.40 3.76
CA ASN A 432 48.30 -7.66 2.52
C ASN A 432 49.37 -6.57 2.24
N LYS A 433 50.65 -6.92 2.34
CA LYS A 433 51.79 -5.98 2.21
C LYS A 433 51.72 -5.15 0.93
N GLN A 434 51.39 -5.77 -0.19
CA GLN A 434 51.26 -5.10 -1.48
C GLN A 434 50.21 -4.00 -1.48
N ALA A 435 49.05 -4.24 -0.86
CA ALA A 435 47.99 -3.26 -0.70
C ALA A 435 48.40 -2.11 0.24
N VAL A 436 49.19 -2.41 1.29
CA VAL A 436 49.72 -1.39 2.19
C VAL A 436 50.75 -0.51 1.47
N GLU A 437 51.65 -1.08 0.66
CA GLU A 437 52.62 -0.35 -0.16
C GLU A 437 51.94 0.55 -1.19
N GLN A 438 50.87 0.08 -1.84
CA GLN A 438 50.04 0.88 -2.76
C GLN A 438 49.37 2.06 -2.04
N TYR A 439 48.84 1.85 -0.83
CA TYR A 439 48.27 2.94 -0.04
C TYR A 439 49.33 3.98 0.36
N VAL A 440 50.51 3.53 0.82
CA VAL A 440 51.62 4.42 1.20
C VAL A 440 52.18 5.18 -0.02
N SER A 441 52.13 4.59 -1.21
CA SER A 441 52.54 5.26 -2.48
C SER A 441 51.47 6.25 -3.00
N GLY A 442 50.31 6.38 -2.34
CA GLY A 442 49.28 7.37 -2.64
C GLY A 442 48.04 6.84 -3.32
N GLU A 443 47.86 5.53 -3.47
CA GLU A 443 46.67 4.92 -4.08
C GLU A 443 45.54 4.74 -3.08
N ILE A 444 44.78 5.82 -2.81
CA ILE A 444 43.73 5.88 -1.77
C ILE A 444 42.61 4.84 -1.98
N LYS A 445 42.40 4.38 -3.22
CA LYS A 445 41.34 3.39 -3.53
C LYS A 445 41.53 2.05 -2.80
N VAL A 446 42.77 1.69 -2.46
CA VAL A 446 43.09 0.46 -1.75
C VAL A 446 42.61 0.47 -0.29
N PHE A 447 42.39 1.64 0.31
CA PHE A 447 41.80 1.76 1.66
C PHE A 447 40.45 1.04 1.77
N GLY A 448 39.62 1.14 0.76
CA GLY A 448 38.31 0.45 0.72
C GLY A 448 38.44 -1.08 0.77
N PHE A 449 39.44 -1.64 0.13
CA PHE A 449 39.77 -3.07 0.18
C PHE A 449 40.22 -3.50 1.59
N LEU A 450 41.22 -2.78 2.16
CA LEU A 450 41.71 -3.06 3.51
C LEU A 450 40.58 -2.89 4.56
N MET A 451 39.79 -1.86 4.45
CA MET A 451 38.62 -1.63 5.31
C MET A 451 37.59 -2.79 5.21
N GLY A 452 37.38 -3.30 4.00
CA GLY A 452 36.49 -4.46 3.78
C GLY A 452 36.97 -5.73 4.45
N GLN A 453 38.29 -6.02 4.38
CA GLN A 453 38.91 -7.17 5.06
C GLN A 453 38.85 -7.02 6.57
N CYS A 454 39.15 -5.84 7.11
CA CYS A 454 39.04 -5.56 8.55
C CYS A 454 37.59 -5.68 9.03
N SER A 455 36.64 -5.11 8.34
CA SER A 455 35.23 -5.20 8.71
C SER A 455 34.68 -6.61 8.68
N LYS A 456 35.20 -7.47 7.80
CA LYS A 456 34.79 -8.89 7.74
C LYS A 456 35.32 -9.70 8.91
N LYS A 457 36.60 -9.52 9.29
CA LYS A 457 37.24 -10.25 10.40
C LYS A 457 36.85 -9.71 11.78
N LEU A 458 36.57 -8.41 11.87
CA LEU A 458 36.22 -7.73 13.13
C LEU A 458 34.69 -7.55 13.32
N LYS A 459 33.89 -8.28 12.58
CA LYS A 459 32.44 -8.29 12.75
C LYS A 459 32.07 -8.73 14.18
N GLY A 460 31.33 -7.89 14.92
CA GLY A 460 30.98 -8.11 16.32
C GLY A 460 32.07 -7.74 17.35
N VAL A 461 33.29 -7.42 16.91
CA VAL A 461 34.40 -7.03 17.80
C VAL A 461 34.44 -5.51 17.99
N CYS A 462 34.34 -4.73 16.90
CA CYS A 462 34.35 -3.27 16.95
C CYS A 462 33.39 -2.66 15.93
N THR A 463 33.03 -1.40 16.18
CA THR A 463 32.21 -0.62 15.24
C THR A 463 32.99 -0.30 13.96
N PRO A 464 32.32 -0.17 12.79
CA PRO A 464 32.98 0.23 11.55
C PRO A 464 33.75 1.55 11.65
N LYS A 465 33.28 2.46 12.50
CA LYS A 465 33.93 3.73 12.78
C LYS A 465 35.25 3.53 13.53
N ALA A 466 35.23 2.73 14.58
CA ALA A 466 36.42 2.39 15.37
C ALA A 466 37.45 1.65 14.51
N ILE A 467 37.01 0.70 13.68
CA ILE A 467 37.87 -0.01 12.73
C ILE A 467 38.51 0.96 11.75
N LYS A 468 37.74 1.91 11.21
CA LYS A 468 38.26 2.93 10.27
C LYS A 468 39.32 3.80 10.95
N GLU A 469 39.04 4.32 12.14
CA GLU A 469 39.97 5.17 12.89
C GLU A 469 41.26 4.43 13.25
N LEU A 470 41.18 3.17 13.69
CA LEU A 470 42.33 2.33 13.99
C LEU A 470 43.16 2.04 12.71
N LEU A 471 42.49 1.68 11.61
CA LEU A 471 43.12 1.38 10.35
C LEU A 471 43.81 2.63 9.80
N GLU A 472 43.16 3.79 9.82
CA GLU A 472 43.78 5.06 9.39
C GLU A 472 45.00 5.42 10.26
N LYS A 473 44.87 5.26 11.58
CA LYS A 473 45.99 5.52 12.51
C LYS A 473 47.20 4.61 12.23
N LYS A 474 46.95 3.31 12.01
CA LYS A 474 48.02 2.34 11.69
C LYS A 474 48.65 2.60 10.31
N LEU A 475 47.83 2.89 9.28
CA LEU A 475 48.35 3.20 7.96
C LEU A 475 49.13 4.52 7.93
N LYS A 476 48.71 5.56 8.66
CA LYS A 476 49.43 6.81 8.83
C LYS A 476 50.79 6.63 9.54
N SER A 477 50.89 5.71 10.51
CA SER A 477 52.13 5.41 11.18
C SER A 477 53.14 4.66 10.27
N LEU A 478 52.68 4.10 9.16
CA LEU A 478 53.51 3.41 8.15
C LEU A 478 53.91 4.33 6.98
N SER A 479 53.33 5.52 6.89
CA SER A 479 53.64 6.52 5.87
C SER A 479 54.48 7.65 6.44
N ASP A 480 55.78 7.68 6.16
CA ASP A 480 56.70 8.76 6.58
C ASP A 480 56.53 10.11 5.82
N LYS A 481 55.36 10.33 5.20
CA LYS A 481 55.05 11.60 4.51
C LYS A 481 53.78 12.25 5.03
N PRO A 482 53.81 13.56 5.38
CA PRO A 482 52.61 14.27 5.77
C PRO A 482 51.70 14.45 4.55
N VAL A 483 50.53 13.84 4.59
CA VAL A 483 49.46 14.08 3.61
C VAL A 483 48.81 15.41 3.93
N SER A 484 48.98 16.39 3.04
CA SER A 484 48.26 17.66 3.06
C SER A 484 46.79 17.40 2.80
N ASN A 485 45.93 17.88 3.73
CA ASN A 485 44.50 17.95 3.55
C ASN A 485 44.16 18.85 2.34
N GLN A 486 43.80 18.26 1.24
CA GLN A 486 43.00 18.94 0.23
C GLN A 486 41.59 18.39 0.27
N SER A 487 40.73 19.25 0.80
CA SER A 487 39.29 19.17 0.64
C SER A 487 38.98 19.47 -0.82
N ASP A 488 38.69 18.48 -1.62
CA ASP A 488 38.11 18.71 -2.93
C ASP A 488 36.58 18.66 -2.85
N ASN A 489 36.04 19.87 -2.71
CA ASN A 489 34.75 20.23 -3.29
C ASN A 489 34.91 20.23 -4.81
N ASN A 490 34.31 19.31 -5.49
CA ASN A 490 34.00 19.44 -6.92
C ASN A 490 32.70 18.68 -7.23
N ASN A 491 31.59 19.34 -6.90
CA ASN A 491 30.38 19.27 -7.69
C ASN A 491 30.45 20.48 -8.63
N ASP A 492 30.83 20.22 -9.86
CA ASP A 492 30.39 20.93 -11.07
C ASP A 492 31.16 20.32 -12.25
N LYS A 493 30.50 19.45 -12.96
CA LYS A 493 30.80 19.22 -14.38
C LYS A 493 29.52 19.37 -15.17
N SER A 494 29.50 20.47 -15.89
CA SER A 494 28.57 20.93 -16.87
C SER A 494 28.26 19.92 -17.98
N GLU A 495 27.02 20.00 -18.46
CA GLU A 495 26.36 19.20 -19.51
C GLU A 495 26.97 19.36 -20.93
N GLU A 496 28.25 19.62 -21.14
CA GLU A 496 28.75 19.92 -22.49
C GLU A 496 29.66 18.87 -23.15
N ASP A 497 30.02 17.77 -22.48
CA ASP A 497 31.01 16.81 -23.04
C ASP A 497 30.46 15.43 -23.47
N ILE A 498 29.16 15.31 -23.77
CA ILE A 498 28.59 14.09 -24.36
C ILE A 498 27.98 14.41 -25.73
N LYS A 499 28.80 14.82 -26.65
CA LYS A 499 28.44 14.97 -28.08
C LYS A 499 29.52 14.42 -28.99
N ILE A 500 29.83 13.14 -28.92
CA ILE A 500 30.54 12.45 -30.01
C ILE A 500 30.04 10.98 -29.96
N GLY A 501 29.26 10.59 -30.98
CA GLY A 501 28.88 9.20 -31.23
C GLY A 501 27.46 8.92 -31.64
N LEU A 502 26.53 9.86 -31.51
CA LEU A 502 25.10 9.63 -31.82
C LEU A 502 24.64 10.36 -33.10
N LYS A 503 25.35 10.18 -34.22
CA LYS A 503 24.92 10.70 -35.55
C LYS A 503 24.29 9.64 -36.44
N ALA A 504 23.42 8.80 -35.95
CA ALA A 504 22.73 7.83 -36.78
C ALA A 504 21.23 7.57 -36.48
N TYR A 505 20.60 8.26 -35.57
CA TYR A 505 19.17 8.04 -35.32
C TYR A 505 18.42 9.35 -35.07
N GLU A 506 18.34 10.21 -36.09
CA GLU A 506 17.28 11.20 -36.21
C GLU A 506 16.14 10.59 -37.01
N ASN A 507 14.96 10.52 -36.37
CA ASN A 507 13.64 10.12 -36.88
C ASN A 507 13.27 8.63 -36.89
N PRO A 508 12.69 8.08 -35.83
CA PRO A 508 11.73 7.01 -35.98
C PRO A 508 10.40 7.63 -36.48
N LYS A 509 9.98 7.29 -37.68
CA LYS A 509 8.62 7.61 -38.17
C LYS A 509 7.60 7.12 -37.13
N ALA A 510 6.80 8.04 -36.59
CA ALA A 510 5.71 7.73 -35.71
C ALA A 510 4.81 6.67 -36.34
N TYR A 511 4.70 5.52 -35.70
CA TYR A 511 3.77 4.46 -36.07
C TYR A 511 2.34 4.96 -35.81
N LYS A 512 1.62 5.28 -36.89
CA LYS A 512 0.18 5.48 -36.83
C LYS A 512 -0.48 4.11 -36.94
N PRO A 513 -1.29 3.68 -35.95
CA PRO A 513 -2.05 2.45 -36.12
C PRO A 513 -3.05 2.62 -37.24
N SER A 514 -2.93 1.83 -38.30
CA SER A 514 -3.93 1.75 -39.37
C SER A 514 -5.16 1.06 -38.81
N SER A 515 -6.33 1.67 -38.97
CA SER A 515 -7.61 1.05 -38.72
C SER A 515 -7.92 0.04 -39.83
N SER A 516 -7.48 -1.19 -39.69
CA SER A 516 -8.03 -2.32 -40.42
C SER A 516 -7.92 -3.57 -39.56
N ASN A 517 -9.06 -4.23 -39.35
CA ASN A 517 -9.23 -5.52 -38.69
C ASN A 517 -8.58 -6.65 -39.52
N ASN A 518 -7.26 -6.62 -39.62
CA ASN A 518 -6.52 -7.78 -40.11
C ASN A 518 -5.85 -8.46 -38.94
N ILE A 519 -6.43 -9.54 -38.47
CA ILE A 519 -5.74 -10.52 -37.66
C ILE A 519 -4.49 -10.94 -38.44
N MET A 520 -3.32 -10.53 -37.95
CA MET A 520 -2.04 -10.90 -38.52
C MET A 520 -1.89 -12.41 -38.41
N GLN A 521 -2.15 -13.16 -39.49
CA GLN A 521 -1.73 -14.55 -39.59
C GLN A 521 -0.21 -14.56 -39.73
N ILE A 522 0.48 -14.84 -38.65
CA ILE A 522 1.92 -15.05 -38.67
C ILE A 522 2.14 -16.45 -39.23
N SER A 523 2.70 -16.51 -40.44
CA SER A 523 3.10 -17.78 -41.07
C SER A 523 4.16 -18.44 -40.16
N PRO A 524 4.04 -19.77 -39.86
CA PRO A 524 4.98 -20.49 -38.99
C PRO A 524 6.44 -20.35 -39.43
N ASP A 525 6.71 -20.18 -40.72
CA ASP A 525 8.05 -20.07 -41.30
C ASP A 525 8.73 -18.69 -41.01
N LYS A 526 8.02 -17.70 -40.43
CA LYS A 526 8.56 -16.41 -40.05
C LYS A 526 8.81 -16.27 -38.55
N LEU A 527 8.53 -17.29 -37.75
CA LEU A 527 8.89 -17.29 -36.34
C LEU A 527 10.41 -17.51 -36.25
N LYS A 528 11.15 -16.52 -35.75
CA LYS A 528 12.56 -16.72 -35.37
C LYS A 528 12.60 -17.88 -34.37
N LYS A 529 13.48 -18.85 -34.61
CA LYS A 529 13.74 -19.95 -33.67
C LYS A 529 14.16 -19.33 -32.34
N GLU A 530 13.45 -19.61 -31.26
CA GLU A 530 13.86 -19.17 -29.93
C GLU A 530 15.18 -19.84 -29.56
N PHE A 531 16.05 -19.11 -28.88
CA PHE A 531 17.30 -19.63 -28.34
C PHE A 531 17.00 -20.67 -27.26
N GLU A 532 17.55 -21.86 -27.42
CA GLU A 532 17.53 -22.92 -26.42
C GLU A 532 18.92 -23.08 -25.79
N LEU A 533 18.97 -23.32 -24.47
CA LEU A 533 20.23 -23.51 -23.75
C LEU A 533 21.04 -24.69 -24.30
N SER A 534 20.37 -25.73 -24.75
CA SER A 534 20.98 -26.89 -25.43
C SER A 534 21.81 -26.50 -26.66
N ASP A 535 21.40 -25.43 -27.38
CA ASP A 535 22.14 -24.94 -28.54
C ASP A 535 23.50 -24.35 -28.12
N ALA A 536 23.57 -23.65 -26.96
CA ALA A 536 24.84 -23.15 -26.43
C ALA A 536 25.71 -24.27 -25.85
N LEU A 537 25.12 -25.19 -25.07
CA LEU A 537 25.84 -26.31 -24.46
C LEU A 537 26.44 -27.26 -25.49
N SER A 538 25.78 -27.46 -26.64
CA SER A 538 26.30 -28.29 -27.75
C SER A 538 27.39 -27.59 -28.59
N ASN A 539 27.61 -26.30 -28.36
CA ASN A 539 28.60 -25.50 -29.07
C ASN A 539 29.73 -24.99 -28.17
N ILE A 540 30.05 -25.68 -27.08
CA ILE A 540 31.19 -25.36 -26.24
C ILE A 540 32.48 -25.39 -27.09
N GLY A 541 33.31 -24.38 -26.98
CA GLY A 541 34.50 -24.17 -27.79
C GLY A 541 34.24 -23.58 -29.18
N LYS A 542 33.00 -23.29 -29.56
CA LYS A 542 32.61 -22.69 -30.83
C LYS A 542 31.95 -21.33 -30.64
N ASP A 543 31.93 -20.56 -31.73
CA ASP A 543 31.25 -19.28 -31.76
C ASP A 543 29.74 -19.46 -31.93
N ILE A 544 28.99 -18.66 -31.20
CA ILE A 544 27.54 -18.54 -31.36
C ILE A 544 27.19 -17.07 -31.56
N THR A 545 26.09 -16.84 -32.29
CA THR A 545 25.49 -15.50 -32.47
C THR A 545 24.08 -15.51 -31.94
N ILE A 546 23.76 -14.57 -31.04
CA ILE A 546 22.46 -14.48 -30.39
C ILE A 546 21.96 -13.05 -30.29
N ASP A 547 20.66 -12.87 -30.50
CA ASP A 547 19.93 -11.65 -30.20
C ASP A 547 19.49 -11.70 -28.72
N CYS A 548 19.86 -10.71 -27.92
CA CYS A 548 19.60 -10.73 -26.49
C CYS A 548 19.42 -9.33 -25.91
N CYS A 549 18.90 -9.27 -24.69
CA CYS A 549 18.72 -8.04 -23.94
C CYS A 549 19.80 -7.92 -22.87
N VAL A 550 20.47 -6.79 -22.78
CA VAL A 550 21.41 -6.48 -21.69
C VAL A 550 20.64 -6.46 -20.37
N TYR A 551 20.98 -7.41 -19.50
CA TYR A 551 20.32 -7.57 -18.21
C TYR A 551 21.08 -6.86 -17.10
N LYS A 552 22.42 -6.96 -17.07
CA LYS A 552 23.29 -6.33 -16.07
C LYS A 552 24.70 -6.12 -16.62
N ILE A 553 25.30 -4.99 -16.28
CA ILE A 553 26.70 -4.70 -16.61
C ILE A 553 27.52 -4.58 -15.32
N ARG A 554 28.71 -5.17 -15.28
CA ARG A 554 29.65 -5.04 -14.18
C ARG A 554 31.02 -4.76 -14.76
N ASN A 555 31.50 -3.53 -14.64
CA ASN A 555 32.81 -3.10 -15.11
C ASN A 555 33.86 -3.47 -14.07
N MET A 556 34.93 -4.12 -14.52
CA MET A 556 36.17 -4.39 -13.78
C MET A 556 37.30 -3.53 -14.40
N SER A 557 38.50 -3.62 -13.86
CA SER A 557 39.62 -2.79 -14.31
C SER A 557 40.05 -3.07 -15.76
N GLU A 558 40.02 -4.32 -16.19
CA GLU A 558 40.56 -4.78 -17.48
C GLU A 558 39.50 -5.40 -18.39
N PHE A 559 38.35 -5.78 -17.85
CA PHE A 559 37.26 -6.41 -18.59
C PHE A 559 35.90 -6.07 -17.97
N SER A 560 34.80 -6.38 -18.68
CA SER A 560 33.44 -6.19 -18.18
C SER A 560 32.66 -7.48 -18.31
N PHE A 561 31.89 -7.82 -17.25
CA PHE A 561 30.85 -8.81 -17.34
C PHE A 561 29.57 -8.15 -17.84
N ILE A 562 29.05 -8.65 -18.94
CA ILE A 562 27.75 -8.27 -19.47
C ILE A 562 26.83 -9.48 -19.35
N VAL A 563 25.92 -9.45 -18.38
CA VAL A 563 24.89 -10.49 -18.29
C VAL A 563 23.79 -10.15 -19.27
N VAL A 564 23.49 -11.06 -20.16
CA VAL A 564 22.46 -10.90 -21.18
C VAL A 564 21.30 -11.87 -20.93
N ARG A 565 20.12 -11.49 -21.35
CA ARG A 565 18.93 -12.32 -21.29
C ARG A 565 18.42 -12.62 -22.68
N THR A 566 18.30 -13.89 -22.98
CA THR A 566 17.66 -14.39 -24.20
C THR A 566 16.55 -15.37 -23.84
N GLY A 567 15.32 -15.06 -24.28
CA GLY A 567 14.14 -15.81 -23.85
C GLY A 567 14.03 -15.93 -22.33
N ARG A 568 14.12 -17.12 -21.80
CA ARG A 568 14.06 -17.47 -20.37
C ARG A 568 15.43 -17.59 -19.68
N TYR A 569 16.52 -17.53 -20.43
CA TYR A 569 17.85 -17.80 -19.91
C TYR A 569 18.64 -16.51 -19.65
N LEU A 570 19.47 -16.54 -18.62
CA LEU A 570 20.52 -15.54 -18.38
C LEU A 570 21.86 -16.17 -18.75
N LEU A 571 22.67 -15.47 -19.51
CA LEU A 571 24.01 -15.88 -19.90
C LEU A 571 25.01 -14.79 -19.49
N GLN A 572 26.16 -15.21 -18.99
CA GLN A 572 27.25 -14.29 -18.69
C GLN A 572 28.16 -14.15 -19.91
N THR A 573 28.50 -12.94 -20.27
CA THR A 573 29.47 -12.68 -21.31
C THR A 573 30.63 -11.90 -20.75
N ILE A 574 31.85 -12.14 -21.29
CA ILE A 574 33.06 -11.42 -20.93
C ILE A 574 33.45 -10.53 -22.12
N TYR A 575 33.48 -9.25 -21.86
CA TYR A 575 34.01 -8.23 -22.78
C TYR A 575 35.40 -7.78 -22.33
N SER A 576 36.34 -7.81 -23.23
CA SER A 576 37.66 -7.16 -23.07
C SER A 576 38.09 -6.52 -24.40
N GLY A 577 38.81 -5.43 -24.34
CA GLY A 577 39.32 -4.78 -25.55
C GLY A 577 40.29 -5.65 -26.39
N GLU A 578 40.82 -6.72 -25.82
CA GLU A 578 41.68 -7.71 -26.53
C GLU A 578 40.86 -8.67 -27.39
N ASN A 579 39.64 -9.01 -26.93
CA ASN A 579 38.80 -10.02 -27.58
C ASN A 579 37.69 -9.42 -28.46
N CYS A 580 37.29 -8.19 -28.19
CA CYS A 580 36.21 -7.51 -28.88
C CYS A 580 36.63 -6.07 -29.20
N THR A 581 36.62 -5.71 -30.47
CA THR A 581 37.01 -4.36 -30.96
C THR A 581 35.84 -3.38 -30.93
N ASP A 582 34.61 -3.88 -30.76
CA ASP A 582 33.41 -3.03 -30.71
C ASP A 582 33.36 -2.31 -29.35
N SER A 583 33.02 -1.02 -29.36
CA SER A 583 32.86 -0.26 -28.11
C SER A 583 31.56 -0.56 -27.43
N ILE A 584 31.62 -0.71 -26.10
CA ILE A 584 30.43 -0.81 -25.23
C ILE A 584 30.07 0.53 -24.55
N ASP A 585 30.73 1.62 -24.98
CA ASP A 585 30.46 2.95 -24.44
C ASP A 585 28.99 3.34 -24.68
N GLY A 586 28.32 3.77 -23.61
CA GLY A 586 26.88 4.11 -23.66
C GLY A 586 25.93 2.92 -23.64
N LEU A 587 26.44 1.68 -23.57
CA LEU A 587 25.60 0.50 -23.41
C LEU A 587 24.95 0.50 -22.01
N LYS A 588 23.62 0.34 -21.96
CA LYS A 588 22.85 0.33 -20.71
C LYS A 588 22.02 -0.95 -20.57
N GLU A 589 21.62 -1.22 -19.34
CA GLU A 589 20.66 -2.29 -19.04
C GLU A 589 19.33 -2.03 -19.77
N GLY A 590 18.76 -3.09 -20.35
CA GLY A 590 17.55 -2.99 -21.16
C GLY A 590 17.76 -2.81 -22.64
N PHE A 591 18.97 -2.54 -23.10
CA PHE A 591 19.29 -2.46 -24.52
C PHE A 591 19.24 -3.84 -25.18
N PHE A 592 18.75 -3.89 -26.41
CA PHE A 592 18.75 -5.10 -27.23
C PHE A 592 19.97 -5.09 -28.14
N VAL A 593 20.73 -6.17 -28.07
CA VAL A 593 22.00 -6.33 -28.77
C VAL A 593 22.07 -7.66 -29.48
N ASN A 594 22.79 -7.69 -30.59
CA ASN A 594 23.28 -8.91 -31.20
C ASN A 594 24.71 -9.13 -30.74
N ILE A 595 25.04 -10.29 -30.22
CA ILE A 595 26.35 -10.66 -29.74
C ILE A 595 26.85 -11.89 -30.46
N THR A 596 28.17 -11.90 -30.78
CA THR A 596 28.86 -13.09 -31.25
C THR A 596 30.03 -13.36 -30.32
N GLY A 597 30.24 -14.60 -29.92
CA GLY A 597 31.33 -14.96 -29.04
C GLY A 597 31.50 -16.46 -28.87
N THR A 598 32.62 -16.87 -28.30
CA THR A 598 32.98 -18.27 -28.06
C THR A 598 32.40 -18.74 -26.74
N VAL A 599 31.65 -19.82 -26.77
CA VAL A 599 31.09 -20.46 -25.55
C VAL A 599 32.18 -21.22 -24.82
N THR A 600 32.36 -20.98 -23.54
CA THR A 600 33.30 -21.65 -22.66
C THR A 600 32.61 -22.21 -21.42
N GLU A 601 33.12 -23.31 -20.89
CA GLU A 601 32.64 -23.85 -19.61
C GLU A 601 33.11 -22.97 -18.44
N ASN A 602 32.18 -22.62 -17.56
CA ASN A 602 32.52 -21.95 -16.31
C ASN A 602 31.45 -22.31 -15.24
N GLU A 603 31.85 -23.10 -14.25
CA GLU A 603 30.97 -23.51 -13.14
C GLU A 603 30.39 -22.32 -12.36
N LYS A 604 31.05 -21.16 -12.38
CA LYS A 604 30.57 -19.93 -11.72
C LYS A 604 29.69 -19.07 -12.64
N GLY A 605 29.62 -19.41 -13.92
CA GLY A 605 28.78 -18.75 -14.91
C GLY A 605 27.29 -19.15 -14.77
N TYR A 606 26.42 -18.36 -15.38
CA TYR A 606 25.01 -18.75 -15.45
C TYR A 606 24.87 -20.01 -16.30
N ASN A 607 24.19 -21.02 -15.78
CA ASN A 607 23.96 -22.31 -16.44
C ASN A 607 25.26 -23.11 -16.75
N GLY A 608 26.35 -22.85 -16.05
CA GLY A 608 27.62 -23.57 -16.21
C GLY A 608 28.45 -23.14 -17.41
N ILE A 609 28.07 -22.06 -18.09
CA ILE A 609 28.76 -21.52 -19.26
C ILE A 609 28.95 -20.01 -19.18
N GLU A 610 29.90 -19.52 -19.96
CA GLU A 610 30.09 -18.11 -20.27
C GLU A 610 30.45 -17.91 -21.74
N ILE A 611 30.31 -16.70 -22.26
CA ILE A 611 30.59 -16.37 -23.65
C ILE A 611 31.68 -15.30 -23.70
N ILE A 612 32.81 -15.63 -24.30
CA ILE A 612 33.86 -14.64 -24.56
C ILE A 612 33.46 -13.85 -25.79
N LEU A 613 33.12 -12.59 -25.61
CA LEU A 613 32.63 -11.70 -26.67
C LEU A 613 33.71 -11.44 -27.74
N LYS A 614 33.30 -11.55 -29.00
CA LYS A 614 34.05 -11.17 -30.17
C LYS A 614 33.47 -9.96 -30.88
N SER A 615 32.16 -9.85 -30.90
CA SER A 615 31.47 -8.66 -31.41
C SER A 615 30.16 -8.42 -30.65
N ILE A 616 29.78 -7.14 -30.57
CA ILE A 616 28.53 -6.69 -30.02
C ILE A 616 27.98 -5.53 -30.83
N SER A 617 26.73 -5.63 -31.29
CA SER A 617 26.08 -4.58 -32.05
C SER A 617 24.71 -4.26 -31.46
N LEU A 618 24.36 -2.98 -31.43
CA LEU A 618 23.09 -2.51 -30.94
C LEU A 618 21.98 -2.81 -31.95
N ILE A 619 20.91 -3.52 -31.49
CA ILE A 619 19.68 -3.72 -32.27
C ILE A 619 18.68 -2.59 -31.98
N SER A 620 18.42 -2.32 -30.69
CA SER A 620 17.55 -1.24 -30.25
C SER A 620 17.77 -0.88 -28.79
N ASN A 621 17.46 0.36 -28.45
CA ASN A 621 17.42 0.86 -27.08
C ASN A 621 15.98 1.13 -26.68
N PRO A 622 15.64 1.10 -25.38
CA PRO A 622 14.35 1.57 -24.88
C PRO A 622 14.14 3.05 -25.19
N ALA A 623 12.91 3.45 -25.52
CA ALA A 623 12.57 4.86 -25.74
C ALA A 623 12.68 5.70 -24.45
N GLU A 624 12.46 5.05 -23.31
CA GLU A 624 12.55 5.64 -21.96
C GLU A 624 13.27 4.67 -21.02
N GLU A 625 13.85 5.20 -19.95
CA GLU A 625 14.47 4.35 -18.91
C GLU A 625 13.38 3.50 -18.22
N TYR A 626 13.75 2.28 -17.85
CA TYR A 626 12.83 1.41 -17.16
C TYR A 626 12.48 1.99 -15.77
N PRO A 627 11.21 2.06 -15.42
CA PRO A 627 10.77 2.57 -14.11
C PRO A 627 11.16 1.63 -12.95
N LEU A 628 11.72 0.45 -13.25
CA LEU A 628 12.11 -0.59 -12.29
C LEU A 628 13.51 -1.11 -12.61
N HIS A 629 14.34 -1.23 -11.57
CA HIS A 629 15.66 -1.85 -11.70
C HIS A 629 15.55 -3.38 -11.73
N VAL A 630 15.33 -3.92 -12.93
CA VAL A 630 15.05 -5.35 -13.19
C VAL A 630 16.17 -6.31 -12.72
N PRO A 631 17.47 -5.98 -12.79
CA PRO A 631 18.55 -6.86 -12.39
C PRO A 631 18.70 -7.15 -10.90
N ASN A 632 17.96 -6.45 -10.05
CA ASN A 632 17.97 -6.74 -8.62
C ASN A 632 17.39 -8.13 -8.34
N ARG A 633 17.90 -8.80 -7.31
CA ARG A 633 17.38 -10.13 -6.89
C ARG A 633 15.88 -10.10 -6.63
N ARG A 634 15.37 -9.00 -6.03
CA ARG A 634 13.95 -8.69 -5.88
C ARG A 634 13.72 -7.26 -6.33
N LEU A 635 12.60 -7.01 -6.95
CA LEU A 635 12.18 -5.65 -7.28
C LEU A 635 11.89 -4.91 -5.97
N GLY A 636 12.67 -3.89 -5.65
CA GLY A 636 12.48 -3.08 -4.44
C GLY A 636 11.35 -2.04 -4.60
N CYS A 637 10.16 -2.46 -5.04
CA CYS A 637 9.03 -1.58 -5.31
C CYS A 637 7.76 -2.10 -4.62
N THR A 638 6.77 -1.22 -4.44
CA THR A 638 5.45 -1.60 -3.93
C THR A 638 4.70 -2.49 -4.93
N LEU A 639 3.69 -3.22 -4.45
CA LEU A 639 2.88 -4.08 -5.31
C LEU A 639 2.21 -3.30 -6.44
N ASP A 640 1.72 -2.09 -6.18
CA ASP A 640 1.08 -1.23 -7.18
C ASP A 640 2.05 -0.83 -8.30
N ILE A 641 3.27 -0.43 -7.95
CA ILE A 641 4.31 -0.12 -8.93
C ILE A 641 4.67 -1.36 -9.75
N ASN A 642 4.77 -2.54 -9.11
CA ASN A 642 5.01 -3.81 -9.79
C ASN A 642 3.87 -4.14 -10.77
N LEU A 643 2.61 -4.03 -10.33
CA LEU A 643 1.44 -4.35 -11.16
C LEU A 643 1.27 -3.36 -12.32
N ASN A 644 1.45 -2.06 -12.08
CA ASN A 644 1.35 -1.03 -13.12
C ASN A 644 2.44 -1.18 -14.20
N ASN A 645 3.60 -1.74 -13.82
CA ASN A 645 4.72 -1.99 -14.72
C ASN A 645 4.94 -3.49 -14.96
N ARG A 646 3.87 -4.29 -15.00
CA ARG A 646 3.93 -5.75 -15.00
C ARG A 646 4.76 -6.35 -16.13
N SER A 647 4.70 -5.79 -17.32
CA SER A 647 5.49 -6.22 -18.48
C SER A 647 7.01 -6.06 -18.26
N VAL A 648 7.42 -5.04 -17.52
CA VAL A 648 8.83 -4.81 -17.14
C VAL A 648 9.19 -5.64 -15.91
N ALA A 649 8.31 -5.69 -14.89
CA ALA A 649 8.51 -6.45 -13.66
C ALA A 649 8.73 -7.94 -13.94
N LEU A 650 7.99 -8.54 -14.86
CA LEU A 650 8.14 -9.95 -15.27
C LEU A 650 9.46 -10.26 -16.01
N ARG A 651 10.25 -9.27 -16.37
CA ARG A 651 11.63 -9.47 -16.84
C ARG A 651 12.56 -9.87 -15.70
N ASN A 652 12.20 -9.56 -14.44
CA ASN A 652 12.93 -10.00 -13.26
C ASN A 652 12.77 -11.52 -13.07
N ALA A 653 13.88 -12.21 -12.80
CA ALA A 653 13.88 -13.67 -12.67
C ALA A 653 13.05 -14.17 -11.49
N TYR A 654 13.05 -13.47 -10.35
CA TYR A 654 12.28 -13.83 -9.16
C TYR A 654 10.78 -13.68 -9.39
N GLU A 655 10.35 -12.57 -9.97
CA GLU A 655 8.93 -12.33 -10.29
C GLU A 655 8.39 -13.39 -11.27
N ARG A 656 9.18 -13.77 -12.25
CA ARG A 656 8.82 -14.80 -13.21
C ARG A 656 8.79 -16.20 -12.60
N ALA A 657 9.68 -16.50 -11.64
CA ALA A 657 9.75 -17.79 -10.97
C ALA A 657 8.45 -18.10 -10.20
N ILE A 658 7.75 -17.09 -9.67
CA ILE A 658 6.46 -17.26 -8.99
C ILE A 658 5.44 -17.89 -9.94
N PHE A 659 5.34 -17.40 -11.17
CA PHE A 659 4.40 -17.96 -12.17
C PHE A 659 4.80 -19.37 -12.62
N LYS A 660 6.11 -19.64 -12.70
CA LYS A 660 6.60 -21.00 -13.00
C LYS A 660 6.27 -21.98 -11.89
N LEU A 661 6.32 -21.53 -10.65
CA LEU A 661 5.89 -22.35 -9.51
C LEU A 661 4.38 -22.62 -9.55
N GLN A 662 3.57 -21.59 -9.83
CA GLN A 662 2.12 -21.75 -10.00
C GLN A 662 1.79 -22.72 -11.12
N GLU A 663 2.45 -22.60 -12.28
CA GLU A 663 2.31 -23.54 -13.40
C GLU A 663 2.61 -24.99 -12.97
N GLY A 664 3.71 -25.19 -12.23
CA GLY A 664 4.09 -26.50 -11.71
C GLY A 664 3.04 -27.08 -10.76
N VAL A 665 2.51 -26.27 -9.84
CA VAL A 665 1.44 -26.68 -8.92
C VAL A 665 0.17 -27.07 -9.69
N CYS A 666 -0.25 -26.25 -10.65
CA CYS A 666 -1.44 -26.54 -11.46
C CYS A 666 -1.28 -27.82 -12.29
N ASN A 667 -0.11 -28.04 -12.89
CA ASN A 667 0.17 -29.24 -13.66
C ASN A 667 0.22 -30.48 -12.78
N GLY A 668 0.88 -30.43 -11.64
CA GLY A 668 0.92 -31.54 -10.68
C GLY A 668 -0.48 -31.90 -10.16
N PHE A 669 -1.32 -30.91 -9.85
CA PHE A 669 -2.71 -31.13 -9.48
C PHE A 669 -3.50 -31.79 -10.62
N ARG A 670 -3.36 -31.28 -11.85
CA ARG A 670 -4.02 -31.84 -13.04
C ARG A 670 -3.60 -33.29 -13.28
N GLU A 671 -2.31 -33.59 -13.24
CA GLU A 671 -1.78 -34.92 -13.39
C GLU A 671 -2.33 -35.90 -12.34
N PHE A 672 -2.37 -35.45 -11.08
CA PHE A 672 -2.94 -36.25 -9.99
C PHE A 672 -4.40 -36.55 -10.24
N MET A 673 -5.22 -35.53 -10.54
CA MET A 673 -6.66 -35.72 -10.77
C MET A 673 -6.94 -36.63 -11.96
N LEU A 674 -6.16 -36.53 -13.07
CA LEU A 674 -6.29 -37.42 -14.22
C LEU A 674 -5.94 -38.87 -13.86
N LYS A 675 -4.92 -39.11 -13.02
CA LYS A 675 -4.58 -40.45 -12.53
C LYS A 675 -5.68 -41.05 -11.66
N GLU A 676 -6.42 -40.25 -10.94
CA GLU A 676 -7.57 -40.65 -10.13
C GLU A 676 -8.88 -40.73 -10.93
N ASN A 677 -8.81 -40.71 -12.25
CA ASN A 677 -9.94 -40.81 -13.18
C ASN A 677 -10.94 -39.66 -13.13
N PHE A 678 -10.52 -38.49 -12.70
CA PHE A 678 -11.33 -37.26 -12.85
C PHE A 678 -11.23 -36.75 -14.28
N THR A 679 -12.33 -36.21 -14.80
CA THR A 679 -12.37 -35.61 -16.14
C THR A 679 -12.20 -34.09 -16.00
N GLU A 680 -11.20 -33.51 -16.70
CA GLU A 680 -11.05 -32.06 -16.78
C GLU A 680 -12.13 -31.48 -17.69
N ILE A 681 -12.91 -30.53 -17.16
CA ILE A 681 -13.89 -29.76 -17.93
C ILE A 681 -13.47 -28.32 -18.02
N HIS A 682 -13.57 -27.72 -19.18
CA HIS A 682 -13.32 -26.30 -19.38
C HIS A 682 -14.63 -25.55 -19.37
N THR A 683 -14.89 -24.84 -18.25
CA THR A 683 -16.03 -23.91 -18.18
C THR A 683 -15.67 -22.60 -18.90
N PRO A 684 -16.64 -21.95 -19.59
CA PRO A 684 -16.41 -20.66 -20.23
C PRO A 684 -15.92 -19.63 -19.20
N LYS A 685 -14.73 -19.08 -19.41
CA LYS A 685 -14.17 -18.00 -18.54
C LYS A 685 -14.67 -16.62 -18.94
N ILE A 686 -15.22 -16.49 -20.14
CA ILE A 686 -15.87 -15.28 -20.64
C ILE A 686 -17.31 -15.64 -20.88
N CYS A 687 -18.20 -15.22 -20.00
CA CYS A 687 -19.63 -15.30 -20.21
C CYS A 687 -20.08 -14.00 -20.88
N LEU A 688 -20.48 -14.09 -22.17
CA LEU A 688 -21.03 -12.94 -22.90
C LEU A 688 -22.45 -12.62 -22.48
N LEU A 689 -23.14 -13.58 -21.88
CA LEU A 689 -24.48 -13.47 -21.30
C LEU A 689 -24.40 -14.04 -19.90
N TYR A 690 -24.02 -13.21 -18.95
CA TYR A 690 -24.35 -13.50 -17.59
C TYR A 690 -25.82 -13.07 -17.40
N THR A 691 -26.70 -13.96 -17.71
CA THR A 691 -28.06 -13.86 -17.21
C THR A 691 -28.05 -14.35 -15.76
N SER A 692 -27.57 -13.45 -14.86
CA SER A 692 -27.89 -13.58 -13.44
C SER A 692 -29.40 -13.53 -13.19
N ASP A 693 -30.12 -13.22 -14.20
CA ASP A 693 -31.57 -12.96 -14.19
C ASP A 693 -32.40 -14.21 -14.45
N ALA A 694 -31.79 -15.36 -14.76
CA ALA A 694 -32.54 -16.62 -14.86
C ALA A 694 -33.13 -17.09 -13.51
N ALA A 695 -32.73 -16.47 -12.39
CA ALA A 695 -33.29 -16.71 -11.07
C ALA A 695 -34.35 -15.67 -10.67
N ASP A 696 -34.38 -14.50 -11.33
CA ASP A 696 -35.31 -13.41 -11.03
C ASP A 696 -36.59 -13.43 -11.91
N ASP A 697 -36.59 -14.30 -12.96
CA ASP A 697 -37.76 -14.52 -13.82
C ASP A 697 -38.67 -15.68 -13.37
N LYS A 698 -38.69 -15.99 -12.06
CA LYS A 698 -39.69 -16.89 -11.48
C LYS A 698 -40.30 -16.33 -10.24
#